data_19f77c9d63d63a599e60d83a929e709d
#
_entry.id   19f77c9d63d63a599e60d83a929e709d
#
_cell.length_a   1.000
_cell.length_b   1.000
_cell.length_c   1.000
_cell.angle_alpha   90.00
_cell.angle_beta   90.00
_cell.angle_gamma   90.00
#
_symmetry.space_group_name_H-M   'P 1'
#
loop_
_entity.id
_entity.type
_entity.pdbx_description
1 polymer ?
#
loop_
_entity_poly.entity_id
_entity_poly.type
_entity_poly.pdbx_seq_one_letter_code
_entity_poly.pdbx_strand_id
1 'polypeptide(L)'
;MSNFDSMESGRPQKWELAVPDTYEKVLKEDLTDLKSKGYLLRHKKSGARVLMLSNEDENKVFAIGFRTPPSDSTGVPHIMEHSVLCGSKDFPVKDPFVELVKGSLNTFLNAMTYPDKTVYPVASCNDKDFQNLMHVYMDAVFYPNIYQHPEIFRQEGWSYHLEEADGELSYNGVVYNEMKGAFSSPEGVLDRVILNSLFPDTSYANESGGDPDVIPELTYEQFLDFHRTYYHPSNSYIYLYGNMDMAEKLEWLDQNYLSDFDVRQVDSRIRYQEPFQKMREVEMEYSISSEEPEEDNTFLSYNKVIGTSLDEKLYLAFQVLDYALLSAPGAPLKKALVEAGIGKDIMGSYDNGIYQPIFSVISKNANLEQKQAFIDMVEGTLKDIVEKGMDRKALEAGINYHEFRFREADFGSYPKGLMYGLQLFDSWLYDEEKPFIHMQALPIFEFLKEQIGTGYFEELIQKWLLNNTHGSIVIVKPERGRTARLDQELEKRLEAYRNSLTEAEKEQLISDTAALEEYQESKDAQEDREKIPILNREDISREIAPIFNDEKEVEGIPLVHHKIDTNGIGYVTLMFDLSGVPEEMLPYVGMLQAVLGIIDTTNYEYGELFNEINVHTGGIGTSLEMYPDVRNVKEKAFRATFEIKGKALYPKMDILFGMIREILMESKLEDEKRLKEILSMLKSRLQMSFQSSGHTTAALRALSYSSPISKFKDDTDGVGYYQAVKEAEEHFDEQKDTLIRSLKEIASRIFRWDNLMVSLTCGEEGLEPVCRELSGMKDRLYGGSAGSEETRCILHCTKRNEGFKTSSKVQYVARVGNFIDGGADYCGALQILKVILSYDYLWQNIRVKGGAYGCMCNFNRIGEGYLISYRDPNLDKTMEVYEGVVDYLKDFTVNERDMNKYIIGTISNMDRPMTPSAKGDRSMNLYMNHVSGEMIKKERMDVLNAGQEDIRRLSAVVEALLAADQLCVIGSEEKIEAQKEMFGEVKTLF
;
A
#
# COMPACT_ATOMS: atom_id res chain seq x y z
N MET A 1 19.53 28.33 -23.35
CA MET A 1 18.64 28.78 -24.45
C MET A 1 19.44 28.87 -25.73
N SER A 2 19.22 27.98 -26.62
CA SER A 2 19.44 28.00 -28.07
C SER A 2 19.93 26.63 -28.55
N ASN A 3 19.22 26.08 -29.52
CA ASN A 3 19.47 24.91 -30.37
C ASN A 3 18.70 23.62 -30.08
N PHE A 4 17.37 23.73 -29.93
CA PHE A 4 16.49 22.56 -30.13
C PHE A 4 15.35 22.80 -31.13
N ASP A 5 15.41 23.86 -31.92
CA ASP A 5 14.34 24.24 -32.86
C ASP A 5 14.71 24.12 -34.34
N SER A 6 15.33 23.02 -34.77
CA SER A 6 15.48 22.83 -36.22
C SER A 6 15.80 21.42 -36.64
N MET A 7 14.99 20.41 -36.34
CA MET A 7 15.01 19.11 -37.06
C MET A 7 13.72 18.27 -36.89
N GLU A 8 12.53 18.83 -36.98
CA GLU A 8 11.30 18.03 -37.08
C GLU A 8 10.28 18.55 -38.10
N SER A 9 10.74 18.93 -39.29
CA SER A 9 9.80 19.19 -40.40
C SER A 9 10.06 18.18 -41.52
N GLY A 10 9.50 16.97 -41.44
CA GLY A 10 9.58 16.07 -42.57
C GLY A 10 9.39 14.57 -42.35
N ARG A 11 9.11 14.11 -41.14
CA ARG A 11 8.65 12.72 -40.95
C ARG A 11 7.11 12.69 -40.92
N PRO A 12 6.45 11.75 -41.64
CA PRO A 12 5.01 11.57 -41.50
C PRO A 12 4.76 11.27 -40.02
N GLN A 13 3.78 11.98 -39.40
CA GLN A 13 3.42 11.79 -38.01
C GLN A 13 3.02 10.32 -37.80
N LYS A 14 3.88 9.53 -37.19
CA LYS A 14 3.75 8.09 -36.89
C LYS A 14 2.56 7.78 -35.96
N TRP A 15 1.77 8.78 -35.59
CA TRP A 15 0.83 8.80 -34.48
C TRP A 15 -0.61 9.21 -34.86
N GLU A 16 -1.00 9.27 -36.14
CA GLU A 16 -2.39 9.42 -36.48
C GLU A 16 -3.11 8.08 -36.27
N LEU A 17 -3.87 7.99 -35.22
CA LEU A 17 -4.70 6.83 -34.91
C LEU A 17 -5.76 6.65 -36.01
N ALA A 18 -5.77 5.50 -36.65
CA ALA A 18 -6.86 5.07 -37.54
C ALA A 18 -8.04 4.65 -36.64
N VAL A 19 -8.97 5.57 -36.41
CA VAL A 19 -10.17 5.29 -35.59
C VAL A 19 -11.18 4.51 -36.45
N PRO A 20 -11.64 3.31 -36.01
CA PRO A 20 -12.67 2.55 -36.71
C PRO A 20 -13.99 3.35 -36.83
N ASP A 21 -14.73 3.12 -37.91
CA ASP A 21 -16.00 3.84 -38.20
C ASP A 21 -17.08 3.62 -37.12
N THR A 22 -16.96 2.63 -36.28
CA THR A 22 -17.85 2.31 -35.15
C THR A 22 -17.70 3.28 -33.99
N TYR A 23 -16.63 4.09 -33.99
CA TYR A 23 -16.37 5.10 -32.97
C TYR A 23 -16.51 6.52 -33.50
N GLU A 24 -16.91 7.41 -32.62
CA GLU A 24 -16.85 8.85 -32.78
C GLU A 24 -15.63 9.38 -32.01
N LYS A 25 -14.84 10.23 -32.64
CA LYS A 25 -13.69 10.89 -32.01
C LYS A 25 -14.21 12.17 -31.33
N VAL A 26 -14.18 12.16 -30.00
CA VAL A 26 -14.68 13.26 -29.16
C VAL A 26 -13.60 14.32 -28.93
N LEU A 27 -12.38 13.89 -28.48
CA LEU A 27 -11.30 14.80 -28.14
C LEU A 27 -9.95 14.17 -28.51
N LYS A 28 -9.01 15.00 -28.97
CA LYS A 28 -7.59 14.66 -29.16
C LYS A 28 -6.75 15.75 -28.51
N GLU A 29 -5.74 15.35 -27.75
CA GLU A 29 -4.84 16.27 -27.06
C GLU A 29 -3.40 15.74 -27.06
N ASP A 30 -2.43 16.63 -27.28
CA ASP A 30 -1.00 16.30 -27.14
C ASP A 30 -0.58 16.58 -25.68
N LEU A 31 -0.39 15.52 -24.90
CA LEU A 31 -0.01 15.57 -23.48
C LEU A 31 1.52 15.59 -23.38
N THR A 32 2.11 16.77 -23.59
CA THR A 32 3.56 16.95 -23.66
C THR A 32 4.27 16.60 -22.37
N ASP A 33 3.66 16.90 -21.22
CA ASP A 33 4.18 16.59 -19.88
C ASP A 33 4.37 15.09 -19.69
N LEU A 34 3.49 14.28 -20.29
CA LEU A 34 3.52 12.81 -20.19
C LEU A 34 4.15 12.13 -21.41
N LYS A 35 4.66 12.89 -22.39
CA LYS A 35 5.15 12.37 -23.68
C LYS A 35 4.13 11.43 -24.35
N SER A 36 2.84 11.75 -24.26
CA SER A 36 1.74 10.90 -24.70
C SER A 36 0.78 11.67 -25.62
N LYS A 37 0.04 10.93 -26.45
CA LYS A 37 -1.13 11.46 -27.17
C LYS A 37 -2.40 10.92 -26.54
N GLY A 38 -3.26 11.82 -26.11
CA GLY A 38 -4.56 11.54 -25.52
C GLY A 38 -5.65 11.51 -26.59
N TYR A 39 -6.50 10.50 -26.54
CA TYR A 39 -7.69 10.37 -27.40
C TYR A 39 -8.89 9.98 -26.56
N LEU A 40 -9.99 10.69 -26.68
CA LEU A 40 -11.29 10.28 -26.14
C LEU A 40 -12.21 9.93 -27.31
N LEU A 41 -12.75 8.74 -27.28
CA LEU A 41 -13.68 8.20 -28.27
C LEU A 41 -14.99 7.80 -27.61
N ARG A 42 -16.05 7.75 -28.39
CA ARG A 42 -17.36 7.20 -28.00
C ARG A 42 -17.78 6.11 -28.99
N HIS A 43 -18.05 4.93 -28.51
CA HIS A 43 -18.62 3.87 -29.36
C HIS A 43 -20.07 4.20 -29.74
N LYS A 44 -20.38 4.27 -31.02
CA LYS A 44 -21.64 4.81 -31.55
C LYS A 44 -22.86 4.00 -31.13
N LYS A 45 -22.76 2.67 -31.12
CA LYS A 45 -23.88 1.79 -30.81
C LYS A 45 -24.15 1.70 -29.33
N SER A 46 -23.14 1.44 -28.52
CA SER A 46 -23.29 1.17 -27.07
C SER A 46 -23.18 2.42 -26.20
N GLY A 47 -22.60 3.52 -26.74
CA GLY A 47 -22.31 4.72 -25.98
C GLY A 47 -21.10 4.61 -25.02
N ALA A 48 -20.32 3.53 -25.07
CA ALA A 48 -19.13 3.35 -24.27
C ALA A 48 -18.10 4.46 -24.53
N ARG A 49 -17.47 4.94 -23.46
CA ARG A 49 -16.39 5.91 -23.52
C ARG A 49 -15.06 5.17 -23.53
N VAL A 50 -14.18 5.49 -24.47
CA VAL A 50 -12.85 4.91 -24.57
C VAL A 50 -11.82 6.02 -24.59
N LEU A 51 -10.97 6.06 -23.57
CA LEU A 51 -9.85 7.00 -23.44
C LEU A 51 -8.54 6.25 -23.65
N MET A 52 -7.67 6.82 -24.47
CA MET A 52 -6.38 6.20 -24.75
C MET A 52 -5.25 7.20 -24.57
N LEU A 53 -4.16 6.76 -23.90
CA LEU A 53 -2.89 7.43 -23.83
C LEU A 53 -1.85 6.63 -24.62
N SER A 54 -1.60 7.03 -25.86
CA SER A 54 -0.60 6.38 -26.72
C SER A 54 0.80 6.95 -26.48
N ASN A 55 1.76 6.08 -26.16
CA ASN A 55 3.17 6.42 -25.88
C ASN A 55 4.07 5.19 -26.09
N GLU A 56 5.37 5.30 -25.73
CA GLU A 56 6.38 4.24 -25.91
C GLU A 56 6.57 3.33 -24.69
N ASP A 57 5.70 3.41 -23.67
CA ASP A 57 5.81 2.56 -22.49
C ASP A 57 5.38 1.14 -22.82
N GLU A 58 6.29 0.17 -22.61
CA GLU A 58 6.02 -1.25 -22.84
C GLU A 58 5.09 -1.87 -21.80
N ASN A 59 4.97 -1.24 -20.62
CA ASN A 59 4.05 -1.73 -19.57
C ASN A 59 2.63 -1.21 -19.84
N LYS A 60 1.91 -1.97 -20.66
CA LYS A 60 0.56 -1.63 -21.14
C LYS A 60 -0.44 -1.76 -20.01
N VAL A 61 -1.39 -0.82 -19.97
CA VAL A 61 -2.49 -0.83 -18.99
C VAL A 61 -3.82 -0.79 -19.70
N PHE A 62 -4.72 -1.67 -19.28
CA PHE A 62 -6.15 -1.60 -19.55
C PHE A 62 -6.88 -1.41 -18.24
N ALA A 63 -7.91 -0.58 -18.23
CA ALA A 63 -8.87 -0.52 -17.15
C ALA A 63 -10.29 -0.31 -17.71
N ILE A 64 -11.26 -0.92 -17.05
CA ILE A 64 -12.67 -0.58 -17.25
C ILE A 64 -13.25 -0.15 -15.91
N GLY A 65 -13.81 1.05 -15.86
CA GLY A 65 -14.45 1.60 -14.67
C GLY A 65 -15.93 1.86 -14.92
N PHE A 66 -16.72 1.83 -13.85
CA PHE A 66 -18.12 2.18 -13.84
C PHE A 66 -18.39 3.20 -12.73
N ARG A 67 -19.29 4.16 -12.96
CA ARG A 67 -19.85 4.92 -11.85
C ARG A 67 -20.81 4.01 -11.08
N THR A 68 -20.54 3.81 -9.81
CA THR A 68 -21.29 2.88 -8.95
C THR A 68 -21.70 3.57 -7.64
N PRO A 69 -22.51 4.66 -7.71
CA PRO A 69 -22.90 5.38 -6.51
C PRO A 69 -23.76 4.48 -5.61
N PRO A 70 -23.37 4.25 -4.34
CA PRO A 70 -24.16 3.45 -3.41
C PRO A 70 -25.46 4.19 -3.00
N SER A 71 -26.57 3.46 -2.96
CA SER A 71 -27.86 3.98 -2.49
C SER A 71 -28.08 3.79 -0.98
N ASP A 72 -27.31 2.89 -0.38
CA ASP A 72 -27.31 2.51 1.04
C ASP A 72 -25.94 1.97 1.42
N SER A 73 -25.76 1.54 2.67
CA SER A 73 -24.50 1.03 3.19
C SER A 73 -24.40 -0.51 3.20
N THR A 74 -25.16 -1.19 2.36
CA THR A 74 -25.07 -2.66 2.21
C THR A 74 -23.80 -3.14 1.55
N GLY A 75 -22.97 -2.22 0.98
CA GLY A 75 -21.73 -2.57 0.31
C GLY A 75 -21.92 -3.27 -1.03
N VAL A 76 -23.09 -3.12 -1.66
CA VAL A 76 -23.37 -3.78 -2.93
C VAL A 76 -22.33 -3.46 -4.02
N PRO A 77 -21.71 -2.23 -4.12
CA PRO A 77 -20.63 -1.99 -5.07
C PRO A 77 -19.41 -2.88 -4.84
N HIS A 78 -19.00 -3.08 -3.59
CA HIS A 78 -17.85 -3.88 -3.20
C HIS A 78 -18.11 -5.39 -3.37
N ILE A 79 -19.28 -5.86 -2.92
CA ILE A 79 -19.69 -7.25 -3.15
C ILE A 79 -19.76 -7.57 -4.65
N MET A 80 -20.23 -6.62 -5.46
CA MET A 80 -20.27 -6.75 -6.92
C MET A 80 -18.86 -6.79 -7.53
N GLU A 81 -17.93 -5.97 -7.02
CA GLU A 81 -16.53 -5.97 -7.45
C GLU A 81 -15.92 -7.36 -7.34
N HIS A 82 -16.04 -8.01 -6.17
CA HIS A 82 -15.56 -9.37 -5.95
C HIS A 82 -16.29 -10.39 -6.83
N SER A 83 -17.60 -10.30 -6.85
CA SER A 83 -18.47 -11.33 -7.45
C SER A 83 -18.37 -11.44 -8.96
N VAL A 84 -18.16 -10.35 -9.71
CA VAL A 84 -18.01 -10.42 -11.17
C VAL A 84 -16.74 -11.16 -11.60
N LEU A 85 -15.72 -11.23 -10.73
CA LEU A 85 -14.49 -11.95 -10.97
C LEU A 85 -14.58 -13.45 -10.65
N CYS A 86 -15.74 -13.92 -10.15
CA CYS A 86 -16.00 -15.31 -9.80
C CYS A 86 -16.66 -16.10 -10.97
N GLY A 87 -16.08 -15.96 -12.18
CA GLY A 87 -16.53 -16.66 -13.38
C GLY A 87 -17.45 -15.87 -14.29
N SER A 88 -17.35 -16.18 -15.57
CA SER A 88 -18.07 -15.48 -16.61
C SER A 88 -18.45 -16.42 -17.76
N LYS A 89 -19.19 -15.92 -18.76
CA LYS A 89 -19.70 -16.69 -19.88
C LYS A 89 -18.61 -17.45 -20.65
N ASP A 90 -17.55 -16.78 -21.03
CA ASP A 90 -16.45 -17.39 -21.79
C ASP A 90 -15.44 -18.10 -20.87
N PHE A 91 -15.38 -17.70 -19.59
CA PHE A 91 -14.47 -18.24 -18.59
C PHE A 91 -15.23 -18.72 -17.33
N PRO A 92 -15.95 -19.86 -17.44
CA PRO A 92 -16.90 -20.33 -16.42
C PRO A 92 -16.24 -21.09 -15.26
N VAL A 93 -14.98 -20.81 -14.95
CA VAL A 93 -14.32 -21.30 -13.72
C VAL A 93 -14.73 -20.43 -12.54
N LYS A 94 -14.66 -20.96 -11.32
CA LYS A 94 -15.08 -20.25 -10.11
C LYS A 94 -14.24 -19.01 -9.80
N ASP A 95 -12.95 -19.03 -10.16
CA ASP A 95 -12.03 -17.94 -9.86
C ASP A 95 -11.04 -17.71 -11.02
N PRO A 96 -11.51 -17.08 -12.14
CA PRO A 96 -10.63 -16.70 -13.25
C PRO A 96 -9.51 -15.75 -12.82
N PHE A 97 -9.76 -14.91 -11.81
CA PHE A 97 -8.77 -13.99 -11.27
C PHE A 97 -7.54 -14.73 -10.72
N VAL A 98 -7.76 -15.72 -9.85
CA VAL A 98 -6.67 -16.54 -9.29
C VAL A 98 -5.98 -17.37 -10.39
N GLU A 99 -6.72 -17.85 -11.37
CA GLU A 99 -6.12 -18.54 -12.52
C GLU A 99 -5.17 -17.63 -13.32
N LEU A 100 -5.52 -16.35 -13.50
CA LEU A 100 -4.66 -15.37 -14.14
C LEU A 100 -3.44 -15.02 -13.28
N VAL A 101 -3.60 -14.82 -11.96
CA VAL A 101 -2.46 -14.57 -11.07
C VAL A 101 -1.44 -15.71 -11.15
N LYS A 102 -1.90 -16.95 -11.24
CA LYS A 102 -1.04 -18.13 -11.37
C LYS A 102 -0.42 -18.29 -12.77
N GLY A 103 -1.07 -17.80 -13.82
CA GLY A 103 -0.78 -18.21 -15.20
C GLY A 103 -0.52 -17.09 -16.20
N SER A 104 -0.34 -15.84 -15.78
CA SER A 104 -0.06 -14.70 -16.66
C SER A 104 1.27 -14.00 -16.31
N LEU A 105 1.78 -13.18 -17.24
CA LEU A 105 2.91 -12.28 -17.04
C LEU A 105 2.43 -10.88 -16.62
N ASN A 106 1.37 -10.82 -15.84
CA ASN A 106 0.83 -9.56 -15.39
C ASN A 106 1.85 -8.76 -14.56
N THR A 107 1.88 -7.47 -14.77
CA THR A 107 2.62 -6.52 -13.92
C THR A 107 1.72 -5.87 -12.89
N PHE A 108 0.41 -5.95 -13.13
CA PHE A 108 -0.65 -5.55 -12.20
C PHE A 108 -1.96 -6.27 -12.54
N LEU A 109 -2.65 -6.73 -11.51
CA LEU A 109 -3.94 -7.40 -11.61
C LEU A 109 -4.72 -7.12 -10.32
N ASN A 110 -5.83 -6.42 -10.40
CA ASN A 110 -6.68 -6.09 -9.25
C ASN A 110 -8.08 -5.64 -9.68
N ALA A 111 -8.95 -5.40 -8.69
CA ALA A 111 -10.17 -4.62 -8.80
C ALA A 111 -10.21 -3.65 -7.60
N MET A 112 -10.95 -2.55 -7.71
CA MET A 112 -10.93 -1.47 -6.72
C MET A 112 -12.29 -0.80 -6.64
N THR A 113 -12.91 -0.81 -5.46
CA THR A 113 -14.12 -0.05 -5.16
C THR A 113 -13.77 1.24 -4.41
N TYR A 114 -14.23 2.35 -4.96
CA TYR A 114 -14.15 3.70 -4.42
C TYR A 114 -15.53 4.20 -3.99
N PRO A 115 -15.65 5.35 -3.33
CA PRO A 115 -16.96 5.87 -2.90
C PRO A 115 -17.99 6.10 -4.03
N ASP A 116 -17.56 6.22 -5.27
CA ASP A 116 -18.41 6.58 -6.41
C ASP A 116 -18.13 5.80 -7.70
N LYS A 117 -17.12 4.95 -7.70
CA LYS A 117 -16.69 4.16 -8.88
C LYS A 117 -16.14 2.80 -8.48
N THR A 118 -16.24 1.85 -9.38
CA THR A 118 -15.56 0.56 -9.31
C THR A 118 -14.70 0.38 -10.55
N VAL A 119 -13.43 0.06 -10.41
CA VAL A 119 -12.44 0.01 -11.50
C VAL A 119 -11.75 -1.35 -11.52
N TYR A 120 -11.61 -1.92 -12.72
CA TYR A 120 -11.00 -3.22 -12.99
C TYR A 120 -9.74 -3.03 -13.85
N PRO A 121 -8.56 -2.81 -13.26
CA PRO A 121 -7.32 -2.56 -13.98
C PRO A 121 -6.47 -3.81 -14.12
N VAL A 122 -5.82 -3.94 -15.29
CA VAL A 122 -4.78 -4.94 -15.55
C VAL A 122 -3.60 -4.31 -16.30
N ALA A 123 -2.40 -4.87 -16.11
CA ALA A 123 -1.23 -4.45 -16.84
C ALA A 123 -0.32 -5.62 -17.21
N SER A 124 0.34 -5.53 -18.36
CA SER A 124 1.36 -6.48 -18.80
C SER A 124 2.31 -5.85 -19.82
N CYS A 125 3.57 -6.27 -19.78
CA CYS A 125 4.56 -5.93 -20.82
C CYS A 125 4.45 -6.83 -22.06
N ASN A 126 3.78 -7.98 -21.96
CA ASN A 126 3.62 -8.94 -23.04
C ASN A 126 2.30 -8.68 -23.78
N ASP A 127 2.33 -8.52 -25.12
CA ASP A 127 1.15 -8.19 -25.91
C ASP A 127 0.06 -9.25 -25.89
N LYS A 128 0.45 -10.53 -25.97
CA LYS A 128 -0.49 -11.65 -25.95
C LYS A 128 -1.14 -11.79 -24.59
N ASP A 129 -0.34 -11.66 -23.53
CA ASP A 129 -0.84 -11.71 -22.16
C ASP A 129 -1.77 -10.53 -21.86
N PHE A 130 -1.40 -9.31 -22.28
CA PHE A 130 -2.23 -8.13 -22.16
C PHE A 130 -3.60 -8.33 -22.82
N GLN A 131 -3.64 -8.91 -24.04
CA GLN A 131 -4.89 -9.21 -24.74
C GLN A 131 -5.72 -10.24 -23.97
N ASN A 132 -5.09 -11.28 -23.41
CA ASN A 132 -5.76 -12.29 -22.61
C ASN A 132 -6.39 -11.68 -21.34
N LEU A 133 -5.63 -10.85 -20.63
CA LEU A 133 -6.10 -10.15 -19.43
C LEU A 133 -7.29 -9.23 -19.73
N MET A 134 -7.20 -8.46 -20.82
CA MET A 134 -8.29 -7.59 -21.26
C MET A 134 -9.56 -8.41 -21.60
N HIS A 135 -9.42 -9.57 -22.25
CA HIS A 135 -10.53 -10.45 -22.58
C HIS A 135 -11.24 -10.96 -21.31
N VAL A 136 -10.50 -11.53 -20.37
CA VAL A 136 -11.10 -12.06 -19.15
C VAL A 136 -11.84 -10.97 -18.37
N TYR A 137 -11.27 -9.77 -18.27
CA TYR A 137 -11.88 -8.69 -17.52
C TYR A 137 -13.12 -8.09 -18.18
N MET A 138 -13.12 -7.99 -19.53
CA MET A 138 -14.29 -7.56 -20.28
C MET A 138 -15.44 -8.55 -20.16
N ASP A 139 -15.16 -9.86 -20.22
CA ASP A 139 -16.18 -10.89 -20.07
C ASP A 139 -16.73 -10.93 -18.65
N ALA A 140 -15.85 -10.83 -17.65
CA ALA A 140 -16.22 -10.79 -16.23
C ALA A 140 -17.22 -9.67 -15.92
N VAL A 141 -16.96 -8.45 -16.36
CA VAL A 141 -17.82 -7.30 -15.99
C VAL A 141 -19.14 -7.26 -16.75
N PHE A 142 -19.21 -7.79 -18.00
CA PHE A 142 -20.43 -7.73 -18.82
C PHE A 142 -21.27 -9.01 -18.77
N TYR A 143 -20.64 -10.17 -18.57
CA TYR A 143 -21.31 -11.47 -18.61
C TYR A 143 -20.94 -12.37 -17.41
N PRO A 144 -20.98 -11.85 -16.14
CA PRO A 144 -20.62 -12.64 -14.97
C PRO A 144 -21.60 -13.78 -14.69
N ASN A 145 -21.10 -14.85 -14.08
CA ASN A 145 -21.91 -16.03 -13.72
C ASN A 145 -22.82 -15.82 -12.49
N ILE A 146 -22.87 -14.63 -11.94
CA ILE A 146 -23.69 -14.27 -10.77
C ILE A 146 -25.20 -14.54 -10.94
N TYR A 147 -25.67 -14.62 -12.18
CA TYR A 147 -27.08 -14.93 -12.50
C TYR A 147 -27.40 -16.43 -12.45
N GLN A 148 -26.42 -17.28 -12.60
CA GLN A 148 -26.55 -18.74 -12.63
C GLN A 148 -26.19 -19.36 -11.28
N HIS A 149 -25.30 -18.71 -10.51
CA HIS A 149 -24.74 -19.24 -9.27
C HIS A 149 -24.93 -18.24 -8.11
N PRO A 150 -26.05 -18.35 -7.37
CA PRO A 150 -26.28 -17.53 -6.17
C PRO A 150 -25.24 -17.78 -5.06
N GLU A 151 -24.54 -18.91 -5.12
CA GLU A 151 -23.42 -19.25 -4.23
C GLU A 151 -22.30 -18.18 -4.27
N ILE A 152 -22.08 -17.55 -5.43
CA ILE A 152 -21.10 -16.45 -5.58
C ILE A 152 -21.44 -15.30 -4.63
N PHE A 153 -22.70 -14.86 -4.62
CA PHE A 153 -23.16 -13.82 -3.69
C PHE A 153 -23.02 -14.23 -2.23
N ARG A 154 -23.36 -15.50 -1.91
CA ARG A 154 -23.27 -16.03 -0.54
C ARG A 154 -21.80 -16.13 -0.07
N GLN A 155 -20.88 -16.48 -0.94
CA GLN A 155 -19.45 -16.56 -0.66
C GLN A 155 -18.81 -15.19 -0.52
N GLU A 156 -18.96 -14.33 -1.53
CA GLU A 156 -18.27 -13.05 -1.58
C GLU A 156 -18.96 -11.98 -0.72
N GLY A 157 -20.27 -11.96 -0.67
CA GLY A 157 -21.05 -11.00 0.08
C GLY A 157 -21.28 -11.41 1.53
N TRP A 158 -22.40 -12.10 1.75
CA TRP A 158 -22.77 -12.62 3.08
C TRP A 158 -23.75 -13.78 2.97
N SER A 159 -23.76 -14.63 3.99
CA SER A 159 -24.75 -15.69 4.18
C SER A 159 -24.96 -16.02 5.65
N TYR A 160 -26.11 -16.62 6.00
CA TYR A 160 -26.25 -17.32 7.25
C TYR A 160 -25.43 -18.62 7.19
N HIS A 161 -24.73 -18.93 8.28
CA HIS A 161 -24.00 -20.19 8.45
C HIS A 161 -24.61 -20.95 9.63
N LEU A 162 -25.17 -22.12 9.38
CA LEU A 162 -25.77 -23.02 10.36
C LEU A 162 -25.48 -24.47 9.97
N GLU A 163 -24.67 -25.18 10.77
CA GLU A 163 -24.30 -26.57 10.50
C GLU A 163 -25.33 -27.57 11.07
N GLU A 164 -25.90 -27.27 12.23
CA GLU A 164 -26.85 -28.12 12.93
C GLU A 164 -28.02 -27.28 13.49
N ALA A 165 -29.20 -27.90 13.65
CA ALA A 165 -30.43 -27.18 14.07
C ALA A 165 -30.29 -26.46 15.43
N ASP A 166 -29.50 -27.03 16.34
CA ASP A 166 -29.21 -26.44 17.66
C ASP A 166 -27.84 -25.74 17.70
N GLY A 167 -27.10 -25.72 16.57
CA GLY A 167 -25.81 -25.11 16.42
C GLY A 167 -25.84 -23.59 16.51
N GLU A 168 -24.69 -22.97 16.54
CA GLU A 168 -24.56 -21.52 16.51
C GLU A 168 -24.91 -20.98 15.10
N LEU A 169 -25.79 -19.98 15.05
CA LEU A 169 -26.09 -19.26 13.84
C LEU A 169 -25.17 -18.05 13.73
N SER A 170 -24.43 -17.93 12.64
CA SER A 170 -23.53 -16.81 12.41
C SER A 170 -23.70 -16.23 11.00
N TYR A 171 -23.11 -15.05 10.77
CA TYR A 171 -22.90 -14.51 9.43
C TYR A 171 -21.52 -14.89 8.93
N ASN A 172 -21.42 -15.23 7.64
CA ASN A 172 -20.18 -15.48 6.95
C ASN A 172 -20.17 -14.81 5.55
N GLY A 173 -19.02 -14.55 4.99
CA GLY A 173 -18.82 -13.93 3.68
C GLY A 173 -17.49 -13.17 3.61
N VAL A 174 -16.86 -13.17 2.47
CA VAL A 174 -15.53 -12.55 2.30
C VAL A 174 -15.59 -11.05 2.58
N VAL A 175 -16.45 -10.30 1.88
CA VAL A 175 -16.60 -8.84 2.09
C VAL A 175 -17.12 -8.53 3.48
N TYR A 176 -18.07 -9.31 4.00
CA TYR A 176 -18.57 -9.13 5.38
C TYR A 176 -17.44 -9.19 6.41
N ASN A 177 -16.56 -10.21 6.31
CA ASN A 177 -15.45 -10.38 7.25
C ASN A 177 -14.36 -9.32 7.03
N GLU A 178 -14.09 -8.94 5.77
CA GLU A 178 -13.15 -7.86 5.45
C GLU A 178 -13.58 -6.55 6.10
N MET A 179 -14.86 -6.21 5.96
CA MET A 179 -15.39 -4.96 6.51
C MET A 179 -15.45 -4.96 8.03
N LYS A 180 -15.66 -6.11 8.67
CA LYS A 180 -15.47 -6.23 10.12
C LYS A 180 -14.05 -5.83 10.54
N GLY A 181 -13.06 -6.24 9.77
CA GLY A 181 -11.65 -5.84 9.99
C GLY A 181 -11.42 -4.35 9.74
N ALA A 182 -11.96 -3.80 8.65
CA ALA A 182 -11.82 -2.39 8.29
C ALA A 182 -12.48 -1.47 9.35
N PHE A 183 -13.62 -1.88 9.90
CA PHE A 183 -14.34 -1.15 10.95
C PHE A 183 -13.71 -1.29 12.35
N SER A 184 -12.72 -2.13 12.51
CA SER A 184 -11.95 -2.22 13.76
C SER A 184 -10.84 -1.16 13.88
N SER A 185 -10.46 -0.50 12.77
CA SER A 185 -9.47 0.58 12.77
C SER A 185 -10.12 1.92 13.13
N PRO A 186 -9.58 2.67 14.12
CA PRO A 186 -10.09 3.99 14.46
C PRO A 186 -9.93 4.99 13.31
N GLU A 187 -8.86 4.89 12.52
CA GLU A 187 -8.65 5.72 11.32
C GLU A 187 -9.73 5.42 10.27
N GLY A 188 -10.03 4.15 10.04
CA GLY A 188 -11.11 3.76 9.12
C GLY A 188 -12.49 4.25 9.57
N VAL A 189 -12.76 4.30 10.88
CA VAL A 189 -13.97 4.93 11.43
C VAL A 189 -13.96 6.44 11.16
N LEU A 190 -12.83 7.11 11.41
CA LEU A 190 -12.69 8.55 11.22
C LEU A 190 -12.94 8.96 9.76
N ASP A 191 -12.27 8.30 8.81
CA ASP A 191 -12.35 8.64 7.37
C ASP A 191 -13.78 8.51 6.85
N ARG A 192 -14.50 7.44 7.24
CA ARG A 192 -15.91 7.27 6.88
C ARG A 192 -16.80 8.37 7.45
N VAL A 193 -16.65 8.66 8.76
CA VAL A 193 -17.49 9.66 9.42
C VAL A 193 -17.21 11.05 8.83
N ILE A 194 -15.97 11.36 8.45
CA ILE A 194 -15.64 12.59 7.73
C ILE A 194 -16.44 12.66 6.43
N LEU A 195 -16.31 11.65 5.57
CA LEU A 195 -16.99 11.61 4.28
C LEU A 195 -18.51 11.73 4.43
N ASN A 196 -19.12 10.89 5.26
CA ASN A 196 -20.57 10.86 5.44
C ASN A 196 -21.10 12.14 6.06
N SER A 197 -20.36 12.77 6.96
CA SER A 197 -20.76 14.02 7.61
C SER A 197 -20.78 15.22 6.65
N LEU A 198 -19.91 15.20 5.62
CA LEU A 198 -19.78 16.29 4.65
C LEU A 198 -20.75 16.18 3.48
N PHE A 199 -21.25 14.98 3.18
CA PHE A 199 -22.06 14.71 1.98
C PHE A 199 -23.37 13.95 2.29
N PRO A 200 -24.21 14.41 3.24
CA PRO A 200 -25.39 13.68 3.70
C PRO A 200 -26.51 13.51 2.66
N ASP A 201 -26.53 14.35 1.61
CA ASP A 201 -27.59 14.36 0.59
C ASP A 201 -27.13 13.71 -0.72
N THR A 202 -25.97 13.05 -0.74
CA THR A 202 -25.38 12.40 -1.90
C THR A 202 -25.07 10.92 -1.64
N SER A 203 -24.56 10.20 -2.65
CA SER A 203 -24.11 8.82 -2.47
C SER A 203 -22.97 8.65 -1.45
N TYR A 204 -22.18 9.70 -1.23
CA TYR A 204 -21.12 9.68 -0.22
C TYR A 204 -21.61 9.65 1.25
N ALA A 205 -22.92 9.79 1.47
CA ALA A 205 -23.52 9.50 2.77
C ALA A 205 -23.50 8.01 3.14
N ASN A 206 -23.29 7.15 2.17
CA ASN A 206 -23.31 5.70 2.30
C ASN A 206 -21.90 5.10 2.20
N GLU A 207 -21.71 3.94 2.83
CA GLU A 207 -20.45 3.19 2.79
C GLU A 207 -20.43 2.26 1.56
N SER A 208 -19.62 2.58 0.57
CA SER A 208 -19.51 1.77 -0.65
C SER A 208 -18.88 0.40 -0.40
N GLY A 209 -17.98 0.31 0.58
CA GLY A 209 -17.39 -0.94 1.04
C GLY A 209 -18.35 -1.84 1.79
N GLY A 210 -19.36 -1.25 2.42
CA GLY A 210 -20.36 -1.93 3.24
C GLY A 210 -20.14 -1.80 4.74
N ASP A 211 -21.19 -1.46 5.46
CA ASP A 211 -21.20 -1.49 6.91
C ASP A 211 -21.57 -2.91 7.39
N PRO A 212 -20.75 -3.58 8.22
CA PRO A 212 -21.03 -4.93 8.70
C PRO A 212 -22.40 -5.11 9.38
N ASP A 213 -22.94 -4.06 9.98
CA ASP A 213 -24.26 -4.09 10.58
C ASP A 213 -25.41 -3.98 9.54
N VAL A 214 -25.09 -3.50 8.32
CA VAL A 214 -26.05 -3.25 7.23
C VAL A 214 -25.89 -4.26 6.08
N ILE A 215 -24.69 -4.78 5.83
CA ILE A 215 -24.41 -5.78 4.78
C ILE A 215 -25.47 -6.93 4.79
N PRO A 216 -25.88 -7.50 5.96
CA PRO A 216 -26.86 -8.58 5.98
C PRO A 216 -28.31 -8.19 5.57
N GLU A 217 -28.54 -6.93 5.26
CA GLU A 217 -29.83 -6.47 4.70
C GLU A 217 -29.87 -6.61 3.16
N LEU A 218 -28.71 -6.78 2.50
CA LEU A 218 -28.63 -6.93 1.06
C LEU A 218 -29.23 -8.25 0.60
N THR A 219 -30.23 -8.18 -0.28
CA THR A 219 -30.81 -9.36 -0.91
C THR A 219 -30.13 -9.69 -2.23
N TYR A 220 -30.18 -10.96 -2.63
CA TYR A 220 -29.63 -11.41 -3.92
C TYR A 220 -30.27 -10.69 -5.12
N GLU A 221 -31.57 -10.38 -5.08
CA GLU A 221 -32.22 -9.65 -6.17
C GLU A 221 -31.74 -8.19 -6.27
N GLN A 222 -31.58 -7.49 -5.14
CA GLN A 222 -30.97 -6.14 -5.13
C GLN A 222 -29.54 -6.15 -5.68
N PHE A 223 -28.76 -7.17 -5.33
CA PHE A 223 -27.43 -7.39 -5.86
C PHE A 223 -27.47 -7.56 -7.40
N LEU A 224 -28.33 -8.41 -7.94
CA LEU A 224 -28.46 -8.58 -9.39
C LEU A 224 -28.96 -7.29 -10.08
N ASP A 225 -29.88 -6.55 -9.48
CA ASP A 225 -30.39 -5.30 -10.01
C ASP A 225 -29.32 -4.21 -10.06
N PHE A 226 -28.37 -4.23 -9.13
CA PHE A 226 -27.21 -3.35 -9.15
C PHE A 226 -26.34 -3.59 -10.38
N HIS A 227 -26.03 -4.85 -10.70
CA HIS A 227 -25.30 -5.20 -11.92
C HIS A 227 -26.08 -4.79 -13.17
N ARG A 228 -27.35 -5.14 -13.27
CA ARG A 228 -28.23 -4.76 -14.42
C ARG A 228 -28.27 -3.26 -14.63
N THR A 229 -28.17 -2.48 -13.55
CA THR A 229 -28.27 -1.02 -13.61
C THR A 229 -26.97 -0.38 -14.04
N TYR A 230 -25.85 -0.73 -13.41
CA TYR A 230 -24.61 0.03 -13.54
C TYR A 230 -23.57 -0.61 -14.47
N TYR A 231 -23.57 -1.93 -14.65
CA TYR A 231 -22.58 -2.64 -15.48
C TYR A 231 -23.04 -2.73 -16.93
N HIS A 232 -23.08 -1.59 -17.57
CA HIS A 232 -23.47 -1.44 -18.96
C HIS A 232 -22.46 -0.55 -19.70
N PRO A 233 -22.14 -0.82 -21.00
CA PRO A 233 -21.17 0.01 -21.74
C PRO A 233 -21.49 1.51 -21.75
N SER A 234 -22.76 1.91 -21.75
CA SER A 234 -23.15 3.34 -21.65
C SER A 234 -22.76 4.00 -20.32
N ASN A 235 -22.45 3.23 -19.27
CA ASN A 235 -21.96 3.71 -17.99
C ASN A 235 -20.47 3.44 -17.81
N SER A 236 -19.82 2.77 -18.76
CA SER A 236 -18.41 2.39 -18.67
C SER A 236 -17.45 3.51 -19.09
N TYR A 237 -16.27 3.46 -18.50
CA TYR A 237 -15.09 4.29 -18.79
C TYR A 237 -13.94 3.34 -19.07
N ILE A 238 -13.64 3.11 -20.34
CA ILE A 238 -12.57 2.20 -20.79
C ILE A 238 -11.31 3.01 -21.01
N TYR A 239 -10.19 2.55 -20.47
CA TYR A 239 -8.88 3.18 -20.53
C TYR A 239 -7.83 2.24 -21.09
N LEU A 240 -7.02 2.74 -22.05
CA LEU A 240 -5.89 2.06 -22.66
C LEU A 240 -4.64 2.94 -22.58
N TYR A 241 -3.52 2.39 -22.18
CA TYR A 241 -2.25 3.10 -22.04
C TYR A 241 -1.08 2.25 -22.57
N GLY A 242 -0.13 2.91 -23.23
CA GLY A 242 1.16 2.32 -23.55
C GLY A 242 1.43 2.14 -25.05
N ASN A 243 2.47 1.36 -25.35
CA ASN A 243 2.91 1.02 -26.68
C ASN A 243 2.15 -0.18 -27.24
N MET A 244 1.05 0.06 -27.95
CA MET A 244 0.22 -0.98 -28.57
C MET A 244 -0.44 -0.47 -29.85
N ASP A 245 -0.94 -1.39 -30.68
CA ASP A 245 -1.84 -1.03 -31.78
C ASP A 245 -3.23 -0.67 -31.23
N MET A 246 -3.45 0.62 -30.99
CA MET A 246 -4.71 1.12 -30.47
C MET A 246 -5.90 0.88 -31.40
N ALA A 247 -5.69 0.87 -32.73
CA ALA A 247 -6.76 0.61 -33.69
C ALA A 247 -7.23 -0.85 -33.61
N GLU A 248 -6.29 -1.80 -33.52
CA GLU A 248 -6.59 -3.22 -33.31
C GLU A 248 -7.40 -3.43 -32.02
N LYS A 249 -7.01 -2.76 -30.91
CA LYS A 249 -7.75 -2.89 -29.65
C LYS A 249 -9.17 -2.31 -29.72
N LEU A 250 -9.36 -1.21 -30.43
CA LEU A 250 -10.69 -0.64 -30.67
C LEU A 250 -11.58 -1.57 -31.48
N GLU A 251 -11.05 -2.16 -32.56
CA GLU A 251 -11.78 -3.15 -33.37
C GLU A 251 -12.16 -4.38 -32.56
N TRP A 252 -11.21 -4.86 -31.73
CA TRP A 252 -11.46 -6.00 -30.87
C TRP A 252 -12.54 -5.74 -29.82
N LEU A 253 -12.52 -4.55 -29.16
CA LEU A 253 -13.55 -4.14 -28.20
C LEU A 253 -14.93 -4.06 -28.84
N ASP A 254 -15.03 -3.48 -30.05
CA ASP A 254 -16.27 -3.41 -30.80
C ASP A 254 -16.83 -4.80 -31.14
N GLN A 255 -16.00 -5.65 -31.80
CA GLN A 255 -16.43 -6.94 -32.33
C GLN A 255 -16.79 -7.96 -31.26
N ASN A 256 -16.13 -7.93 -30.11
CA ASN A 256 -16.31 -8.97 -29.09
C ASN A 256 -17.28 -8.57 -27.97
N TYR A 257 -17.50 -7.25 -27.76
CA TYR A 257 -18.32 -6.81 -26.62
C TYR A 257 -19.26 -5.64 -26.96
N LEU A 258 -18.72 -4.51 -27.43
CA LEU A 258 -19.50 -3.27 -27.46
C LEU A 258 -20.63 -3.29 -28.50
N SER A 259 -20.48 -4.03 -29.58
CA SER A 259 -21.51 -4.21 -30.59
C SER A 259 -22.74 -5.02 -30.15
N ASP A 260 -22.64 -5.73 -29.02
CA ASP A 260 -23.77 -6.50 -28.47
C ASP A 260 -24.79 -5.59 -27.75
N PHE A 261 -24.40 -4.37 -27.41
CA PHE A 261 -25.19 -3.46 -26.59
C PHE A 261 -25.69 -2.25 -27.41
N ASP A 262 -26.93 -1.86 -27.16
CA ASP A 262 -27.46 -0.58 -27.61
C ASP A 262 -27.26 0.50 -26.54
N VAL A 263 -27.16 1.78 -26.97
CA VAL A 263 -27.06 2.89 -26.01
C VAL A 263 -28.25 2.92 -25.06
N ARG A 264 -27.96 3.10 -23.77
CA ARG A 264 -28.95 3.18 -22.70
C ARG A 264 -28.64 4.37 -21.77
N GLN A 265 -29.68 5.04 -21.31
CA GLN A 265 -29.53 6.06 -20.29
C GLN A 265 -29.39 5.38 -18.93
N VAL A 266 -28.29 5.66 -18.21
CA VAL A 266 -28.00 5.18 -16.86
C VAL A 266 -27.89 6.40 -15.94
N ASP A 267 -28.73 6.45 -14.91
CA ASP A 267 -28.64 7.49 -13.87
C ASP A 267 -27.61 7.09 -12.82
N SER A 268 -26.34 7.40 -13.10
CA SER A 268 -25.20 7.16 -12.21
C SER A 268 -24.47 8.44 -11.82
N ARG A 269 -25.07 9.60 -12.07
CA ARG A 269 -24.43 10.89 -11.85
C ARG A 269 -24.16 11.12 -10.38
N ILE A 270 -22.91 11.49 -10.06
CA ILE A 270 -22.53 11.94 -8.72
C ILE A 270 -23.09 13.34 -8.53
N ARG A 271 -23.91 13.51 -7.49
CA ARG A 271 -24.59 14.77 -7.21
C ARG A 271 -23.67 15.71 -6.43
N TYR A 272 -23.82 17.00 -6.68
CA TYR A 272 -23.14 18.05 -5.91
C TYR A 272 -23.85 18.20 -4.56
N GLN A 273 -23.07 18.23 -3.47
CA GLN A 273 -23.56 18.58 -2.14
C GLN A 273 -23.56 20.09 -1.99
N GLU A 274 -24.73 20.66 -1.74
CA GLU A 274 -24.83 22.09 -1.45
C GLU A 274 -24.17 22.45 -0.12
N PRO A 275 -23.50 23.61 -0.03
CA PRO A 275 -22.88 24.07 1.20
C PRO A 275 -23.85 24.18 2.37
N PHE A 276 -23.40 23.83 3.56
CA PHE A 276 -24.21 23.95 4.79
C PHE A 276 -24.37 25.41 5.20
N GLN A 277 -25.42 25.71 5.98
CA GLN A 277 -25.57 27.02 6.60
C GLN A 277 -24.57 27.25 7.75
N LYS A 278 -24.14 26.16 8.44
CA LYS A 278 -23.10 26.11 9.47
C LYS A 278 -22.41 24.76 9.44
N MET A 279 -21.18 24.71 9.92
CA MET A 279 -20.46 23.43 10.07
C MET A 279 -21.28 22.45 10.91
N ARG A 280 -21.16 21.17 10.56
CA ARG A 280 -21.74 20.04 11.29
C ARG A 280 -20.78 19.61 12.40
N GLU A 281 -21.34 19.03 13.45
CA GLU A 281 -20.58 18.36 14.49
C GLU A 281 -21.10 16.94 14.63
N VAL A 282 -20.18 15.95 14.60
CA VAL A 282 -20.52 14.52 14.66
C VAL A 282 -19.58 13.83 15.66
N GLU A 283 -20.14 13.05 16.57
CA GLU A 283 -19.40 12.18 17.48
C GLU A 283 -19.65 10.72 17.11
N MET A 284 -18.58 9.91 17.18
CA MET A 284 -18.62 8.46 16.96
C MET A 284 -17.72 7.78 18.01
N GLU A 285 -18.03 6.54 18.34
CA GLU A 285 -17.25 5.71 19.24
C GLU A 285 -16.51 4.64 18.46
N TYR A 286 -15.27 4.34 18.88
CA TYR A 286 -14.51 3.20 18.38
C TYR A 286 -14.03 2.32 19.54
N SER A 287 -13.71 1.07 19.25
CA SER A 287 -13.33 0.09 20.25
C SER A 287 -11.85 0.17 20.60
N ILE A 288 -11.56 0.18 21.88
CA ILE A 288 -10.22 -0.10 22.43
C ILE A 288 -10.29 -1.37 23.29
N SER A 289 -9.13 -1.99 23.57
CA SER A 289 -9.08 -3.18 24.41
C SER A 289 -9.52 -2.87 25.85
N SER A 290 -9.84 -3.90 26.62
CA SER A 290 -10.31 -3.72 28.00
C SER A 290 -9.25 -3.12 28.93
N GLU A 291 -7.97 -3.23 28.57
CA GLU A 291 -6.82 -2.78 29.36
C GLU A 291 -6.26 -1.40 28.92
N GLU A 292 -6.62 -0.94 27.70
CA GLU A 292 -6.17 0.36 27.18
C GLU A 292 -6.84 1.54 27.91
N PRO A 293 -6.11 2.64 28.15
CA PRO A 293 -6.70 3.87 28.71
C PRO A 293 -7.59 4.57 27.68
N GLU A 294 -8.67 5.20 28.10
CA GLU A 294 -9.48 6.11 27.25
C GLU A 294 -8.82 7.48 27.12
N GLU A 295 -8.00 7.88 28.10
CA GLU A 295 -7.22 9.11 28.07
C GLU A 295 -6.19 9.06 26.93
N ASP A 296 -6.02 10.18 26.22
CA ASP A 296 -5.11 10.32 25.07
C ASP A 296 -5.41 9.37 23.91
N ASN A 297 -6.68 9.02 23.68
CA ASN A 297 -7.10 8.13 22.61
C ASN A 297 -8.28 8.68 21.77
N THR A 298 -8.62 9.96 21.92
CA THR A 298 -9.63 10.63 21.09
C THR A 298 -9.00 11.19 19.81
N PHE A 299 -9.72 11.08 18.71
CA PHE A 299 -9.42 11.76 17.45
C PHE A 299 -10.30 12.99 17.33
N LEU A 300 -9.71 14.11 16.96
CA LEU A 300 -10.40 15.35 16.65
C LEU A 300 -10.07 15.74 15.21
N SER A 301 -11.08 16.04 14.39
CA SER A 301 -10.82 16.52 13.04
C SER A 301 -11.65 17.72 12.65
N TYR A 302 -11.03 18.62 11.90
CA TYR A 302 -11.59 19.83 11.31
C TYR A 302 -11.57 19.68 9.79
N ASN A 303 -12.74 19.58 9.15
CA ASN A 303 -12.87 19.17 7.76
C ASN A 303 -13.58 20.23 6.94
N LYS A 304 -13.10 20.51 5.73
CA LYS A 304 -13.66 21.49 4.79
C LYS A 304 -13.75 20.91 3.38
N VAL A 305 -14.85 21.16 2.70
CA VAL A 305 -15.03 20.83 1.28
C VAL A 305 -14.47 21.95 0.41
N ILE A 306 -13.62 21.58 -0.56
CA ILE A 306 -12.83 22.51 -1.37
C ILE A 306 -13.30 22.49 -2.83
N GLY A 307 -14.31 23.27 -3.16
CA GLY A 307 -14.77 23.40 -4.54
C GLY A 307 -15.12 22.07 -5.21
N THR A 308 -14.60 21.86 -6.41
CA THR A 308 -14.71 20.60 -7.16
C THR A 308 -13.36 20.21 -7.76
N SER A 309 -13.16 18.93 -8.04
CA SER A 309 -11.96 18.39 -8.72
C SER A 309 -11.83 18.90 -10.17
N LEU A 310 -12.86 19.54 -10.73
CA LEU A 310 -12.85 20.13 -12.06
C LEU A 310 -12.15 21.49 -12.16
N ASP A 311 -11.74 22.08 -11.04
CA ASP A 311 -10.89 23.28 -10.98
C ASP A 311 -9.43 22.86 -10.83
N GLU A 312 -8.71 22.81 -11.95
CA GLU A 312 -7.32 22.34 -12.01
C GLU A 312 -6.33 23.15 -11.17
N LYS A 313 -6.57 24.47 -11.06
CA LYS A 313 -5.72 25.36 -10.24
C LYS A 313 -5.96 25.16 -8.76
N LEU A 314 -7.23 25.06 -8.37
CA LEU A 314 -7.63 24.82 -6.99
C LEU A 314 -7.16 23.43 -6.52
N TYR A 315 -7.27 22.42 -7.39
CA TYR A 315 -6.85 21.04 -7.15
C TYR A 315 -5.36 20.97 -6.77
N LEU A 316 -4.47 21.60 -7.54
CA LEU A 316 -3.03 21.62 -7.22
C LEU A 316 -2.67 22.62 -6.13
N ALA A 317 -3.36 23.76 -6.04
CA ALA A 317 -3.08 24.75 -4.99
C ALA A 317 -3.32 24.19 -3.59
N PHE A 318 -4.36 23.37 -3.40
CA PHE A 318 -4.62 22.72 -2.11
C PHE A 318 -3.67 21.56 -1.78
N GLN A 319 -3.06 20.89 -2.76
CA GLN A 319 -1.94 19.98 -2.51
C GLN A 319 -0.73 20.75 -1.93
N VAL A 320 -0.42 21.93 -2.50
CA VAL A 320 0.64 22.81 -1.99
C VAL A 320 0.31 23.37 -0.62
N LEU A 321 -0.95 23.75 -0.38
CA LEU A 321 -1.43 24.22 0.92
C LEU A 321 -1.39 23.11 1.99
N ASP A 322 -1.76 21.89 1.65
CA ASP A 322 -1.62 20.75 2.58
C ASP A 322 -0.16 20.58 3.02
N TYR A 323 0.76 20.59 2.06
CA TYR A 323 2.19 20.54 2.37
C TYR A 323 2.61 21.69 3.30
N ALA A 324 2.30 22.93 2.94
CA ALA A 324 2.78 24.12 3.64
C ALA A 324 2.10 24.37 4.99
N LEU A 325 0.87 23.89 5.20
CA LEU A 325 0.10 24.09 6.43
C LEU A 325 0.20 22.92 7.42
N LEU A 326 0.38 21.68 6.93
CA LEU A 326 0.22 20.46 7.72
C LEU A 326 1.28 19.37 7.49
N SER A 327 1.54 18.97 6.23
CA SER A 327 2.32 17.77 5.95
C SER A 327 3.81 17.94 6.23
N ALA A 328 4.38 19.12 5.99
CA ALA A 328 5.76 19.40 6.36
C ALA A 328 5.98 19.37 7.88
N PRO A 329 7.12 18.83 8.38
CA PRO A 329 7.37 18.71 9.83
C PRO A 329 7.20 20.00 10.64
N GLY A 330 7.63 21.14 10.11
CA GLY A 330 7.52 22.45 10.74
C GLY A 330 6.31 23.27 10.32
N ALA A 331 5.32 22.66 9.66
CA ALA A 331 4.14 23.36 9.17
C ALA A 331 3.34 24.02 10.31
N PRO A 332 2.79 25.23 10.10
CA PRO A 332 2.29 26.07 11.18
C PRO A 332 1.12 25.47 11.97
N LEU A 333 0.15 24.81 11.33
CA LEU A 333 -0.95 24.15 12.03
C LEU A 333 -0.44 22.98 12.87
N LYS A 334 0.47 22.18 12.32
CA LYS A 334 1.08 21.07 13.03
C LYS A 334 1.85 21.55 14.26
N LYS A 335 2.73 22.53 14.06
CA LYS A 335 3.55 23.12 15.13
C LYS A 335 2.67 23.72 16.25
N ALA A 336 1.64 24.48 15.89
CA ALA A 336 0.76 25.12 16.88
C ALA A 336 -0.01 24.11 17.75
N LEU A 337 -0.55 23.04 17.14
CA LEU A 337 -1.30 22.01 17.85
C LEU A 337 -0.39 21.16 18.76
N VAL A 338 0.79 20.76 18.27
CA VAL A 338 1.79 20.00 19.05
C VAL A 338 2.28 20.84 20.24
N GLU A 339 2.62 22.10 20.03
CA GLU A 339 3.09 23.00 21.10
C GLU A 339 2.01 23.29 22.16
N ALA A 340 0.74 23.29 21.77
CA ALA A 340 -0.39 23.41 22.69
C ALA A 340 -0.73 22.12 23.43
N GLY A 341 -0.07 20.99 23.10
CA GLY A 341 -0.35 19.67 23.66
C GLY A 341 -1.73 19.12 23.26
N ILE A 342 -2.24 19.49 22.08
CA ILE A 342 -3.51 19.03 21.55
C ILE A 342 -3.23 17.84 20.61
N GLY A 343 -3.33 16.63 21.19
CA GLY A 343 -2.94 15.39 20.52
C GLY A 343 -1.44 15.15 20.48
N LYS A 344 -1.05 13.95 20.09
CA LYS A 344 0.35 13.50 20.03
C LYS A 344 0.89 13.40 18.60
N ASP A 345 0.03 13.13 17.62
CA ASP A 345 0.36 13.24 16.19
C ASP A 345 -0.69 14.09 15.48
N ILE A 346 -0.22 15.01 14.66
CA ILE A 346 -1.05 15.90 13.85
C ILE A 346 -0.86 15.52 12.40
N MET A 347 -1.97 15.23 11.74
CA MET A 347 -1.99 14.79 10.35
C MET A 347 -2.79 15.76 9.48
N GLY A 348 -2.39 15.89 8.24
CA GLY A 348 -3.15 16.53 7.18
C GLY A 348 -3.66 15.52 6.20
N SER A 349 -4.79 15.81 5.57
CA SER A 349 -5.28 15.05 4.44
C SER A 349 -5.95 16.00 3.45
N TYR A 350 -5.56 15.91 2.19
CA TYR A 350 -6.28 16.51 1.08
C TYR A 350 -6.73 15.39 0.13
N ASP A 351 -7.97 14.92 0.36
CA ASP A 351 -8.60 13.91 -0.52
C ASP A 351 -9.21 14.62 -1.73
N ASN A 352 -8.57 14.45 -2.87
CA ASN A 352 -8.97 15.03 -4.15
C ASN A 352 -9.39 14.00 -5.20
N GLY A 353 -9.51 12.72 -4.83
CA GLY A 353 -9.97 11.62 -5.68
C GLY A 353 -11.51 11.49 -5.80
N ILE A 354 -12.26 12.46 -5.27
CA ILE A 354 -13.73 12.53 -5.30
C ILE A 354 -14.20 13.84 -5.93
N TYR A 355 -15.51 13.94 -6.24
CA TYR A 355 -16.06 15.09 -6.97
C TYR A 355 -15.83 16.44 -6.27
N GLN A 356 -16.03 16.49 -4.97
CA GLN A 356 -15.79 17.67 -4.14
C GLN A 356 -14.67 17.36 -3.14
N PRO A 357 -13.42 17.78 -3.39
CA PRO A 357 -12.29 17.47 -2.54
C PRO A 357 -12.46 17.91 -1.08
N ILE A 358 -11.81 17.19 -0.17
CA ILE A 358 -11.86 17.43 1.28
C ILE A 358 -10.46 17.81 1.78
N PHE A 359 -10.38 18.89 2.56
CA PHE A 359 -9.19 19.23 3.34
C PHE A 359 -9.47 18.98 4.81
N SER A 360 -8.62 18.18 5.48
CA SER A 360 -8.77 17.78 6.87
C SER A 360 -7.54 18.10 7.70
N VAL A 361 -7.76 18.64 8.91
CA VAL A 361 -6.78 18.73 9.98
C VAL A 361 -7.16 17.72 11.05
N ILE A 362 -6.28 16.76 11.34
CA ILE A 362 -6.57 15.64 12.25
C ILE A 362 -5.58 15.69 13.41
N SER A 363 -6.11 15.73 14.63
CA SER A 363 -5.35 15.54 15.87
C SER A 363 -5.64 14.15 16.42
N LYS A 364 -4.61 13.33 16.51
CA LYS A 364 -4.64 11.96 17.01
C LYS A 364 -4.11 11.91 18.44
N ASN A 365 -4.62 10.96 19.24
CA ASN A 365 -4.25 10.82 20.65
C ASN A 365 -4.47 12.10 21.47
N ALA A 366 -5.63 12.74 21.25
CA ALA A 366 -6.14 13.89 22.00
C ALA A 366 -7.15 13.45 23.07
N ASN A 367 -7.76 14.42 23.73
CA ASN A 367 -8.86 14.22 24.70
C ASN A 367 -10.10 15.00 24.27
N LEU A 368 -11.28 14.50 24.62
CA LEU A 368 -12.56 15.13 24.25
C LEU A 368 -12.66 16.59 24.72
N GLU A 369 -12.14 16.88 25.91
CA GLU A 369 -12.14 18.23 26.53
C GLU A 369 -11.32 19.23 25.73
N GLN A 370 -10.39 18.76 24.89
CA GLN A 370 -9.54 19.60 24.04
C GLN A 370 -10.25 20.06 22.75
N LYS A 371 -11.46 19.58 22.46
CA LYS A 371 -12.21 19.90 21.23
C LYS A 371 -12.25 21.40 20.92
N GLN A 372 -12.69 22.22 21.88
CA GLN A 372 -12.81 23.67 21.62
C GLN A 372 -11.44 24.33 21.44
N ALA A 373 -10.45 23.93 22.23
CA ALA A 373 -9.07 24.41 22.08
C ALA A 373 -8.48 24.02 20.70
N PHE A 374 -8.79 22.83 20.21
CA PHE A 374 -8.41 22.36 18.87
C PHE A 374 -9.00 23.27 17.78
N ILE A 375 -10.31 23.53 17.82
CA ILE A 375 -10.97 24.39 16.83
C ILE A 375 -10.40 25.81 16.87
N ASP A 376 -10.29 26.39 18.08
CA ASP A 376 -9.76 27.76 18.27
C ASP A 376 -8.31 27.87 17.77
N MET A 377 -7.48 26.84 17.98
CA MET A 377 -6.09 26.81 17.52
C MET A 377 -6.01 26.72 15.99
N VAL A 378 -6.80 25.85 15.36
CA VAL A 378 -6.84 25.73 13.89
C VAL A 378 -7.28 27.05 13.27
N GLU A 379 -8.42 27.59 13.68
CA GLU A 379 -8.93 28.86 13.13
C GLU A 379 -8.05 30.06 13.45
N GLY A 380 -7.49 30.10 14.67
CA GLY A 380 -6.58 31.15 15.09
C GLY A 380 -5.31 31.19 14.26
N THR A 381 -4.68 30.02 14.05
CA THR A 381 -3.49 29.89 13.22
C THR A 381 -3.76 30.24 11.76
N LEU A 382 -4.88 29.81 11.19
CA LEU A 382 -5.27 30.18 9.82
C LEU A 382 -5.52 31.70 9.67
N LYS A 383 -6.17 32.36 10.67
CA LYS A 383 -6.36 33.81 10.70
C LYS A 383 -5.03 34.56 10.77
N ASP A 384 -4.14 34.09 11.60
CA ASP A 384 -2.78 34.66 11.74
C ASP A 384 -2.01 34.60 10.42
N ILE A 385 -2.10 33.46 9.71
CA ILE A 385 -1.47 33.26 8.39
C ILE A 385 -2.05 34.23 7.36
N VAL A 386 -3.38 34.39 7.32
CA VAL A 386 -4.02 35.32 6.38
C VAL A 386 -3.61 36.78 6.67
N GLU A 387 -3.45 37.15 7.94
CA GLU A 387 -3.06 38.52 8.33
C GLU A 387 -1.57 38.82 8.12
N LYS A 388 -0.69 37.81 8.37
CA LYS A 388 0.78 37.99 8.35
C LYS A 388 1.42 37.59 7.03
N GLY A 389 0.69 36.82 6.20
CA GLY A 389 1.17 36.18 4.99
C GLY A 389 1.76 34.78 5.25
N MET A 390 1.73 33.93 4.21
CA MET A 390 2.36 32.62 4.24
C MET A 390 3.88 32.71 4.10
N ASP A 391 4.57 31.74 4.68
CA ASP A 391 6.00 31.54 4.43
C ASP A 391 6.23 31.21 2.95
N ARG A 392 6.92 32.13 2.26
CA ARG A 392 7.23 31.99 0.82
C ARG A 392 8.05 30.75 0.53
N LYS A 393 8.97 30.39 1.43
CA LYS A 393 9.86 29.25 1.28
C LYS A 393 9.10 27.93 1.43
N ALA A 394 8.16 27.86 2.36
CA ALA A 394 7.28 26.71 2.51
C ALA A 394 6.41 26.49 1.27
N LEU A 395 5.88 27.56 0.66
CA LEU A 395 5.15 27.48 -0.61
C LEU A 395 6.04 27.01 -1.77
N GLU A 396 7.25 27.57 -1.89
CA GLU A 396 8.23 27.17 -2.91
C GLU A 396 8.62 25.71 -2.75
N ALA A 397 8.86 25.27 -1.52
CA ALA A 397 9.17 23.86 -1.21
C ALA A 397 8.01 22.94 -1.57
N GLY A 398 6.78 23.29 -1.22
CA GLY A 398 5.59 22.51 -1.55
C GLY A 398 5.36 22.39 -3.05
N ILE A 399 5.50 23.50 -3.81
CA ILE A 399 5.39 23.47 -5.28
C ILE A 399 6.49 22.58 -5.89
N ASN A 400 7.74 22.75 -5.48
CA ASN A 400 8.86 21.98 -6.00
C ASN A 400 8.74 20.48 -5.64
N TYR A 401 8.28 20.16 -4.44
CA TYR A 401 8.02 18.79 -4.00
C TYR A 401 7.03 18.07 -4.93
N HIS A 402 5.88 18.70 -5.21
CA HIS A 402 4.87 18.11 -6.09
C HIS A 402 5.31 18.09 -7.56
N GLU A 403 5.96 19.14 -8.04
CA GLU A 403 6.50 19.20 -9.41
C GLU A 403 7.58 18.15 -9.63
N PHE A 404 8.50 17.96 -8.67
CA PHE A 404 9.55 16.93 -8.76
C PHE A 404 8.93 15.55 -8.91
N ARG A 405 7.97 15.20 -8.04
CA ARG A 405 7.24 13.93 -8.10
C ARG A 405 6.50 13.73 -9.41
N PHE A 406 5.84 14.76 -9.90
CA PHE A 406 5.15 14.71 -11.20
C PHE A 406 6.11 14.44 -12.37
N ARG A 407 7.28 15.10 -12.38
CA ARG A 407 8.32 14.91 -13.43
C ARG A 407 9.03 13.57 -13.33
N GLU A 408 9.35 13.13 -12.13
CA GLU A 408 10.00 11.83 -11.86
C GLU A 408 9.08 10.67 -12.24
N ALA A 409 7.81 10.78 -11.90
CA ALA A 409 6.76 9.79 -12.14
C ALA A 409 7.18 8.37 -11.69
N ASP A 410 7.84 8.29 -10.52
CA ASP A 410 8.19 7.04 -9.86
C ASP A 410 7.08 6.68 -8.88
N PHE A 411 6.33 5.62 -9.19
CA PHE A 411 5.23 5.11 -8.39
C PHE A 411 5.58 3.77 -7.69
N GLY A 412 6.87 3.49 -7.54
CA GLY A 412 7.34 2.25 -6.93
C GLY A 412 6.98 1.01 -7.73
N SER A 413 6.21 0.11 -7.13
CA SER A 413 5.76 -1.14 -7.78
C SER A 413 4.54 -0.98 -8.69
N TYR A 414 3.87 0.18 -8.67
CA TYR A 414 2.68 0.40 -9.49
C TYR A 414 3.06 0.82 -10.92
N PRO A 415 2.41 0.24 -11.96
CA PRO A 415 2.59 0.70 -13.33
C PRO A 415 2.24 2.19 -13.46
N LYS A 416 3.11 2.94 -14.12
CA LYS A 416 2.90 4.38 -14.33
C LYS A 416 1.58 4.67 -15.04
N GLY A 417 1.25 3.88 -16.07
CA GLY A 417 -0.01 4.00 -16.79
C GLY A 417 -1.24 3.78 -15.93
N LEU A 418 -1.16 2.90 -14.90
CA LEU A 418 -2.25 2.70 -13.94
C LEU A 418 -2.48 3.97 -13.11
N MET A 419 -1.42 4.57 -12.59
CA MET A 419 -1.54 5.78 -11.75
C MET A 419 -2.11 6.96 -12.54
N TYR A 420 -1.70 7.11 -13.80
CA TYR A 420 -2.33 8.09 -14.69
C TYR A 420 -3.79 7.76 -14.99
N GLY A 421 -4.11 6.48 -15.20
CA GLY A 421 -5.49 6.03 -15.40
C GLY A 421 -6.40 6.37 -14.23
N LEU A 422 -5.94 6.11 -13.00
CA LEU A 422 -6.71 6.46 -11.79
C LEU A 422 -6.89 7.97 -11.65
N GLN A 423 -5.84 8.76 -11.89
CA GLN A 423 -5.93 10.23 -11.83
C GLN A 423 -6.84 10.83 -12.90
N LEU A 424 -6.97 10.21 -14.08
CA LEU A 424 -7.92 10.64 -15.10
C LEU A 424 -9.37 10.61 -14.59
N PHE A 425 -9.72 9.64 -13.74
CA PHE A 425 -11.06 9.54 -13.16
C PHE A 425 -11.41 10.73 -12.25
N ASP A 426 -10.45 11.44 -11.68
CA ASP A 426 -10.69 12.59 -10.80
C ASP A 426 -11.37 13.77 -11.51
N SER A 427 -11.37 13.77 -12.83
CA SER A 427 -12.10 14.74 -13.65
C SER A 427 -13.06 14.08 -14.62
N TRP A 428 -12.63 13.06 -15.34
CA TRP A 428 -13.39 12.40 -16.41
C TRP A 428 -14.71 11.81 -15.94
N LEU A 429 -14.75 11.31 -14.70
CA LEU A 429 -15.95 10.75 -14.10
C LEU A 429 -17.06 11.78 -13.91
N TYR A 430 -16.71 13.05 -13.68
CA TYR A 430 -17.63 14.13 -13.35
C TYR A 430 -17.93 15.07 -14.53
N ASP A 431 -16.99 15.21 -15.46
CA ASP A 431 -17.15 15.97 -16.71
C ASP A 431 -16.47 15.22 -17.86
N GLU A 432 -17.29 14.64 -18.74
CA GLU A 432 -16.80 13.83 -19.86
C GLU A 432 -15.96 14.62 -20.88
N GLU A 433 -16.08 15.96 -20.89
CA GLU A 433 -15.35 16.83 -21.80
C GLU A 433 -13.98 17.26 -21.24
N LYS A 434 -13.68 16.92 -19.96
CA LYS A 434 -12.46 17.32 -19.24
C LYS A 434 -11.59 16.16 -18.72
N PRO A 435 -11.30 15.13 -19.52
CA PRO A 435 -10.55 13.97 -19.00
C PRO A 435 -9.07 14.30 -18.69
N PHE A 436 -8.46 15.28 -19.39
CA PHE A 436 -7.01 15.48 -19.35
C PHE A 436 -6.54 16.64 -18.47
N ILE A 437 -7.44 17.33 -17.76
CA ILE A 437 -7.08 18.56 -17.03
C ILE A 437 -6.00 18.37 -15.96
N HIS A 438 -5.88 17.17 -15.36
CA HIS A 438 -4.84 16.86 -14.39
C HIS A 438 -3.57 16.24 -15.00
N MET A 439 -3.56 16.00 -16.33
CA MET A 439 -2.44 15.38 -17.03
C MET A 439 -1.38 16.38 -17.52
N GLN A 440 -1.69 17.67 -17.47
CA GLN A 440 -0.82 18.77 -17.88
C GLN A 440 -0.60 19.74 -16.70
N ALA A 441 0.12 19.27 -15.68
CA ALA A 441 0.28 20.01 -14.42
C ALA A 441 1.40 21.07 -14.44
N LEU A 442 2.39 20.95 -15.36
CA LEU A 442 3.55 21.84 -15.35
C LEU A 442 3.19 23.32 -15.54
N PRO A 443 2.29 23.71 -16.44
CA PRO A 443 1.87 25.11 -16.55
C PRO A 443 1.19 25.65 -15.28
N ILE A 444 0.52 24.77 -14.53
CA ILE A 444 -0.14 25.15 -13.28
C ILE A 444 0.88 25.34 -12.17
N PHE A 445 1.93 24.49 -12.07
CA PHE A 445 3.03 24.72 -11.15
C PHE A 445 3.73 26.07 -11.43
N GLU A 446 3.98 26.41 -12.69
CA GLU A 446 4.55 27.73 -13.03
C GLU A 446 3.60 28.87 -12.60
N PHE A 447 2.29 28.74 -12.86
CA PHE A 447 1.31 29.70 -12.35
C PHE A 447 1.38 29.82 -10.82
N LEU A 448 1.43 28.70 -10.08
CA LEU A 448 1.49 28.74 -8.62
C LEU A 448 2.78 29.40 -8.11
N LYS A 449 3.92 29.19 -8.78
CA LYS A 449 5.18 29.90 -8.45
C LYS A 449 5.03 31.40 -8.61
N GLU A 450 4.37 31.87 -9.65
CA GLU A 450 4.08 33.30 -9.88
C GLU A 450 3.16 33.89 -8.81
N GLN A 451 2.33 33.04 -8.16
CA GLN A 451 1.41 33.48 -7.12
C GLN A 451 2.08 33.64 -5.74
N ILE A 452 3.31 33.16 -5.54
CA ILE A 452 4.00 33.29 -4.26
C ILE A 452 4.17 34.79 -3.88
N GLY A 453 3.61 35.15 -2.75
CA GLY A 453 3.67 36.55 -2.20
C GLY A 453 2.73 37.55 -2.89
N THR A 454 1.77 37.10 -3.69
CA THR A 454 0.73 37.96 -4.27
C THR A 454 -0.53 38.08 -3.39
N GLY A 455 -0.67 37.24 -2.38
CA GLY A 455 -1.87 37.11 -1.55
C GLY A 455 -2.82 36.00 -2.03
N TYR A 456 -2.51 35.30 -3.12
CA TYR A 456 -3.37 34.25 -3.70
C TYR A 456 -3.65 33.11 -2.74
N PHE A 457 -2.63 32.59 -2.07
CA PHE A 457 -2.78 31.46 -1.16
C PHE A 457 -3.53 31.87 0.12
N GLU A 458 -3.30 33.07 0.62
CA GLU A 458 -4.03 33.66 1.74
C GLU A 458 -5.52 33.86 1.40
N GLU A 459 -5.85 34.29 0.19
CA GLU A 459 -7.23 34.37 -0.31
C GLU A 459 -7.90 33.00 -0.38
N LEU A 460 -7.20 31.96 -0.79
CA LEU A 460 -7.71 30.57 -0.77
C LEU A 460 -8.01 30.09 0.64
N ILE A 461 -7.11 30.33 1.60
CA ILE A 461 -7.32 30.02 3.02
C ILE A 461 -8.54 30.78 3.56
N GLN A 462 -8.61 32.08 3.32
CA GLN A 462 -9.74 32.92 3.77
C GLN A 462 -11.07 32.41 3.21
N LYS A 463 -11.11 32.12 1.91
CA LYS A 463 -12.33 31.67 1.22
C LYS A 463 -12.76 30.28 1.62
N TRP A 464 -11.84 29.29 1.58
CA TRP A 464 -12.19 27.89 1.63
C TRP A 464 -12.03 27.25 3.01
N LEU A 465 -11.16 27.77 3.86
CA LEU A 465 -10.94 27.21 5.20
C LEU A 465 -11.64 28.04 6.29
N LEU A 466 -11.60 29.37 6.23
CA LEU A 466 -12.19 30.24 7.24
C LEU A 466 -13.66 30.61 6.96
N ASN A 467 -13.96 31.15 5.79
CA ASN A 467 -15.31 31.65 5.45
C ASN A 467 -16.26 30.53 4.93
N ASN A 468 -15.74 29.35 4.63
CA ASN A 468 -16.53 28.24 4.13
C ASN A 468 -17.30 27.56 5.26
N THR A 469 -18.62 27.50 5.14
CA THR A 469 -19.50 26.81 6.07
C THR A 469 -19.72 25.33 5.75
N HIS A 470 -19.30 24.88 4.54
CA HIS A 470 -19.35 23.47 4.16
C HIS A 470 -18.20 22.74 4.80
N GLY A 471 -18.41 22.27 5.99
CA GLY A 471 -17.42 21.58 6.81
C GLY A 471 -18.03 20.81 7.96
N SER A 472 -17.21 20.00 8.60
CA SER A 472 -17.58 19.25 9.81
C SER A 472 -16.47 19.23 10.84
N ILE A 473 -16.87 19.14 12.12
CA ILE A 473 -16.01 18.72 13.22
C ILE A 473 -16.40 17.28 13.53
N VAL A 474 -15.45 16.37 13.39
CA VAL A 474 -15.67 14.96 13.70
C VAL A 474 -14.82 14.58 14.92
N ILE A 475 -15.47 13.94 15.87
CA ILE A 475 -14.89 13.44 17.11
C ILE A 475 -15.06 11.92 17.12
N VAL A 476 -13.94 11.19 17.17
CA VAL A 476 -13.96 9.74 17.32
C VAL A 476 -13.34 9.40 18.68
N LYS A 477 -14.18 8.95 19.62
CA LYS A 477 -13.77 8.73 21.00
C LYS A 477 -13.66 7.24 21.32
N PRO A 478 -12.73 6.82 22.18
CA PRO A 478 -12.56 5.42 22.56
C PRO A 478 -13.71 4.96 23.47
N GLU A 479 -14.11 3.68 23.33
CA GLU A 479 -15.01 2.96 24.25
C GLU A 479 -14.40 1.60 24.57
N ARG A 480 -14.12 1.35 25.86
CA ARG A 480 -13.57 0.06 26.31
C ARG A 480 -14.59 -1.06 26.15
N GLY A 481 -14.13 -2.21 25.66
CA GLY A 481 -14.93 -3.41 25.56
C GLY A 481 -16.13 -3.30 24.59
N ARG A 482 -16.16 -2.27 23.75
CA ARG A 482 -17.20 -2.06 22.72
C ARG A 482 -17.35 -3.27 21.80
N THR A 483 -16.21 -3.83 21.32
CA THR A 483 -16.22 -5.02 20.46
C THR A 483 -16.96 -6.18 21.12
N ALA A 484 -16.57 -6.56 22.33
CA ALA A 484 -17.20 -7.67 23.05
C ALA A 484 -18.70 -7.43 23.30
N ARG A 485 -19.09 -6.19 23.62
CA ARG A 485 -20.50 -5.84 23.80
C ARG A 485 -21.30 -6.00 22.50
N LEU A 486 -20.81 -5.49 21.39
CA LEU A 486 -21.46 -5.59 20.08
C LEU A 486 -21.55 -7.04 19.59
N ASP A 487 -20.50 -7.83 19.81
CA ASP A 487 -20.50 -9.25 19.42
C ASP A 487 -21.53 -10.05 20.26
N GLN A 488 -21.63 -9.80 21.56
CA GLN A 488 -22.69 -10.41 22.39
C GLN A 488 -24.10 -9.96 21.99
N GLU A 489 -24.29 -8.71 21.59
CA GLU A 489 -25.57 -8.22 21.08
C GLU A 489 -25.95 -8.91 19.77
N LEU A 490 -24.97 -9.08 18.85
CA LEU A 490 -25.13 -9.81 17.60
C LEU A 490 -25.47 -11.29 17.86
N GLU A 491 -24.73 -11.96 18.72
CA GLU A 491 -24.94 -13.36 19.10
C GLU A 491 -26.38 -13.56 19.63
N LYS A 492 -26.82 -12.74 20.59
CA LYS A 492 -28.18 -12.77 21.12
C LYS A 492 -29.24 -12.52 20.05
N ARG A 493 -28.99 -11.60 19.11
CA ARG A 493 -29.90 -11.32 17.99
C ARG A 493 -30.03 -12.54 17.08
N LEU A 494 -28.91 -13.16 16.74
CA LEU A 494 -28.88 -14.35 15.89
C LEU A 494 -29.50 -15.57 16.59
N GLU A 495 -29.22 -15.75 17.87
CA GLU A 495 -29.88 -16.80 18.68
C GLU A 495 -31.40 -16.60 18.74
N ALA A 496 -31.86 -15.40 18.99
CA ALA A 496 -33.27 -15.07 18.97
C ALA A 496 -33.93 -15.32 17.61
N TYR A 497 -33.24 -14.95 16.53
CA TYR A 497 -33.68 -15.21 15.15
C TYR A 497 -33.77 -16.72 14.89
N ARG A 498 -32.70 -17.49 15.18
CA ARG A 498 -32.70 -18.95 15.05
C ARG A 498 -33.86 -19.60 15.81
N ASN A 499 -34.09 -19.16 17.04
CA ASN A 499 -35.17 -19.67 17.88
C ASN A 499 -36.58 -19.31 17.36
N SER A 500 -36.72 -18.27 16.55
CA SER A 500 -37.97 -17.87 15.90
C SER A 500 -38.28 -18.67 14.61
N LEU A 501 -37.29 -19.35 14.05
CA LEU A 501 -37.42 -20.13 12.80
C LEU A 501 -38.19 -21.42 13.07
N THR A 502 -38.99 -21.83 12.09
CA THR A 502 -39.58 -23.16 12.03
C THR A 502 -38.53 -24.22 11.75
N GLU A 503 -38.79 -25.49 12.05
CA GLU A 503 -37.86 -26.57 11.73
C GLU A 503 -37.55 -26.66 10.22
N ALA A 504 -38.53 -26.37 9.36
CA ALA A 504 -38.32 -26.35 7.90
C ALA A 504 -37.40 -25.21 7.46
N GLU A 505 -37.47 -24.04 8.12
CA GLU A 505 -36.56 -22.91 7.83
C GLU A 505 -35.16 -23.20 8.32
N LYS A 506 -34.98 -23.84 9.47
CA LYS A 506 -33.66 -24.29 9.94
C LYS A 506 -33.07 -25.35 9.02
N GLU A 507 -33.85 -26.35 8.61
CA GLU A 507 -33.42 -27.35 7.62
C GLU A 507 -33.00 -26.71 6.30
N GLN A 508 -33.69 -25.61 5.87
CA GLN A 508 -33.30 -24.88 4.69
C GLN A 508 -31.95 -24.16 4.87
N LEU A 509 -31.72 -23.51 6.01
CA LEU A 509 -30.43 -22.85 6.29
C LEU A 509 -29.27 -23.86 6.35
N ILE A 510 -29.47 -25.02 6.96
CA ILE A 510 -28.47 -26.10 7.01
C ILE A 510 -28.19 -26.60 5.59
N SER A 511 -29.25 -26.81 4.79
CA SER A 511 -29.09 -27.19 3.38
C SER A 511 -28.37 -26.15 2.55
N ASP A 512 -28.63 -24.85 2.77
CA ASP A 512 -27.98 -23.75 2.10
C ASP A 512 -26.49 -23.65 2.49
N THR A 513 -26.16 -23.87 3.78
CA THR A 513 -24.76 -23.95 4.25
C THR A 513 -24.02 -25.10 3.57
N ALA A 514 -24.60 -26.31 3.59
CA ALA A 514 -23.99 -27.49 2.98
C ALA A 514 -23.83 -27.34 1.43
N ALA A 515 -24.81 -26.70 0.76
CA ALA A 515 -24.73 -26.42 -0.67
C ALA A 515 -23.61 -25.43 -1.02
N LEU A 516 -23.39 -24.41 -0.17
CA LEU A 516 -22.29 -23.48 -0.34
C LEU A 516 -20.93 -24.16 -0.14
N GLU A 517 -20.81 -25.01 0.88
CA GLU A 517 -19.58 -25.81 1.12
C GLU A 517 -19.30 -26.76 -0.04
N GLU A 518 -20.33 -27.47 -0.54
CA GLU A 518 -20.19 -28.34 -1.72
C GLU A 518 -19.75 -27.52 -2.97
N TYR A 519 -20.35 -26.34 -3.17
CA TYR A 519 -19.93 -25.44 -4.25
C TYR A 519 -18.45 -25.06 -4.10
N GLN A 520 -18.01 -24.66 -2.92
CA GLN A 520 -16.64 -24.26 -2.64
C GLN A 520 -15.64 -25.42 -2.82
N GLU A 521 -16.01 -26.65 -2.45
CA GLU A 521 -15.15 -27.84 -2.54
C GLU A 521 -15.10 -28.47 -3.92
N SER A 522 -16.16 -28.31 -4.72
CA SER A 522 -16.20 -28.88 -6.06
C SER A 522 -15.10 -28.32 -6.94
N LYS A 523 -14.47 -29.15 -7.76
CA LYS A 523 -13.45 -28.72 -8.72
C LYS A 523 -14.09 -28.29 -10.02
N ASP A 524 -13.57 -27.24 -10.62
CA ASP A 524 -13.97 -26.83 -11.97
C ASP A 524 -13.70 -27.93 -12.97
N ALA A 525 -14.57 -28.07 -13.96
CA ALA A 525 -14.39 -29.03 -15.04
C ALA A 525 -13.09 -28.71 -15.81
N GLN A 526 -12.39 -29.76 -16.25
CA GLN A 526 -11.14 -29.56 -16.98
C GLN A 526 -11.36 -28.75 -18.27
N GLU A 527 -12.47 -28.96 -18.96
CA GLU A 527 -12.85 -28.24 -20.18
C GLU A 527 -13.00 -26.74 -19.91
N ASP A 528 -13.52 -26.34 -18.74
CA ASP A 528 -13.68 -24.93 -18.35
C ASP A 528 -12.36 -24.29 -17.95
N ARG A 529 -11.52 -25.01 -17.23
CA ARG A 529 -10.16 -24.55 -16.91
C ARG A 529 -9.30 -24.36 -18.15
N GLU A 530 -9.51 -25.17 -19.21
CA GLU A 530 -8.78 -25.05 -20.46
C GLU A 530 -9.19 -23.81 -21.28
N LYS A 531 -10.34 -23.20 -21.01
CA LYS A 531 -10.76 -21.94 -21.66
C LYS A 531 -9.93 -20.74 -21.22
N ILE A 532 -9.38 -20.74 -19.98
CA ILE A 532 -8.51 -19.65 -19.51
C ILE A 532 -7.26 -19.60 -20.38
N PRO A 533 -6.99 -18.49 -21.07
CA PRO A 533 -5.82 -18.40 -21.93
C PRO A 533 -4.53 -18.34 -21.09
N ILE A 534 -3.54 -19.12 -21.48
CA ILE A 534 -2.21 -19.11 -20.84
C ILE A 534 -1.10 -19.01 -21.89
N LEU A 535 0.05 -18.53 -21.45
CA LEU A 535 1.27 -18.54 -22.24
C LEU A 535 1.92 -19.93 -22.23
N ASN A 536 2.86 -20.19 -23.14
CA ASN A 536 3.69 -21.39 -23.13
C ASN A 536 5.05 -21.09 -22.49
N ARG A 537 5.75 -22.13 -21.99
CA ARG A 537 7.12 -21.95 -21.43
C ARG A 537 8.11 -21.38 -22.46
N GLU A 538 7.92 -21.68 -23.75
CA GLU A 538 8.73 -21.19 -24.86
C GLU A 538 8.59 -19.67 -25.08
N ASP A 539 7.46 -19.09 -24.66
CA ASP A 539 7.20 -17.65 -24.74
C ASP A 539 7.98 -16.86 -23.66
N ILE A 540 8.62 -17.57 -22.70
CA ILE A 540 9.31 -16.96 -21.55
C ILE A 540 10.81 -16.85 -21.81
N SER A 541 11.38 -15.67 -21.58
CA SER A 541 12.82 -15.45 -21.67
C SER A 541 13.59 -16.24 -20.60
N ARG A 542 14.73 -16.82 -20.99
CA ARG A 542 15.68 -17.47 -20.08
C ARG A 542 16.72 -16.53 -19.49
N GLU A 543 16.75 -15.31 -19.99
CA GLU A 543 17.68 -14.29 -19.53
C GLU A 543 17.23 -13.67 -18.22
N ILE A 544 18.19 -13.22 -17.43
CA ILE A 544 17.95 -12.47 -16.18
C ILE A 544 18.03 -10.98 -16.43
N ALA A 545 17.33 -10.20 -15.62
CA ALA A 545 17.46 -8.75 -15.65
C ALA A 545 18.92 -8.35 -15.36
N PRO A 546 19.48 -7.36 -16.08
CA PRO A 546 20.85 -6.89 -15.90
C PRO A 546 21.15 -6.48 -14.46
N ILE A 547 22.41 -6.66 -14.05
CA ILE A 547 22.97 -6.21 -12.78
C ILE A 547 23.97 -5.12 -13.10
N PHE A 548 23.86 -3.99 -12.42
CA PHE A 548 24.65 -2.78 -12.70
C PHE A 548 25.55 -2.48 -11.50
N ASN A 549 26.70 -3.15 -11.36
CA ASN A 549 27.64 -2.91 -10.25
C ASN A 549 29.03 -2.63 -10.83
N ASP A 550 29.46 -1.37 -10.77
CA ASP A 550 30.82 -0.92 -11.15
C ASP A 550 31.50 -0.37 -9.88
N GLU A 551 32.44 -1.16 -9.35
CA GLU A 551 33.11 -0.84 -8.10
C GLU A 551 34.17 0.25 -8.36
N LYS A 552 34.16 1.28 -7.54
CA LYS A 552 35.07 2.43 -7.53
C LYS A 552 35.52 2.74 -6.11
N GLU A 553 36.50 3.57 -6.00
CA GLU A 553 36.97 4.10 -4.72
C GLU A 553 37.21 5.61 -4.85
N VAL A 554 36.71 6.37 -3.89
CA VAL A 554 36.91 7.82 -3.82
C VAL A 554 37.51 8.16 -2.46
N GLU A 555 38.81 8.57 -2.44
CA GLU A 555 39.53 8.91 -1.19
C GLU A 555 39.48 7.82 -0.11
N GLY A 556 39.48 6.54 -0.52
CA GLY A 556 39.36 5.39 0.38
C GLY A 556 37.94 5.00 0.75
N ILE A 557 36.89 5.68 0.25
CA ILE A 557 35.49 5.32 0.41
C ILE A 557 35.08 4.39 -0.74
N PRO A 558 34.61 3.17 -0.45
CA PRO A 558 34.02 2.29 -1.47
C PRO A 558 32.76 2.90 -2.08
N LEU A 559 32.68 2.92 -3.40
CA LEU A 559 31.52 3.40 -4.17
C LEU A 559 31.11 2.34 -5.18
N VAL A 560 29.84 1.94 -5.17
CA VAL A 560 29.26 1.09 -6.20
C VAL A 560 28.40 1.97 -7.11
N HIS A 561 28.85 2.12 -8.38
CA HIS A 561 28.13 2.90 -9.38
C HIS A 561 27.22 2.00 -10.20
N HIS A 562 25.92 2.27 -10.16
CA HIS A 562 24.92 1.64 -10.98
C HIS A 562 24.66 2.55 -12.19
N LYS A 563 25.38 2.26 -13.29
CA LYS A 563 25.34 3.09 -14.50
C LYS A 563 24.03 2.87 -15.26
N ILE A 564 23.05 3.71 -14.96
CA ILE A 564 21.68 3.68 -15.51
C ILE A 564 21.31 5.09 -15.93
N ASP A 565 20.62 5.25 -17.07
CA ASP A 565 20.05 6.54 -17.44
C ASP A 565 18.91 6.91 -16.50
N THR A 566 19.05 8.03 -15.82
CA THR A 566 18.14 8.53 -14.78
C THR A 566 17.52 9.89 -15.14
N ASN A 567 17.61 10.28 -16.40
CA ASN A 567 17.10 11.58 -16.89
C ASN A 567 17.66 12.79 -16.09
N GLY A 568 18.94 12.72 -15.69
CA GLY A 568 19.65 13.80 -15.00
C GLY A 568 19.48 13.82 -13.47
N ILE A 569 18.81 12.83 -12.88
CA ILE A 569 18.69 12.68 -11.43
C ILE A 569 19.78 11.73 -10.93
N GLY A 570 20.50 12.10 -9.87
CA GLY A 570 21.40 11.21 -9.14
C GLY A 570 20.71 10.70 -7.88
N TYR A 571 20.66 9.38 -7.71
CA TYR A 571 20.19 8.71 -6.50
C TYR A 571 21.39 8.24 -5.71
N VAL A 572 21.58 8.79 -4.51
CA VAL A 572 22.75 8.54 -3.66
C VAL A 572 22.28 7.89 -2.37
N THR A 573 22.91 6.78 -1.98
CA THR A 573 22.73 6.16 -0.66
C THR A 573 24.08 6.11 0.05
N LEU A 574 24.19 6.80 1.18
CA LEU A 574 25.31 6.69 2.10
C LEU A 574 25.01 5.59 3.11
N MET A 575 25.82 4.54 3.15
CA MET A 575 25.61 3.33 3.91
C MET A 575 26.68 3.23 5.02
N PHE A 576 26.26 3.31 6.28
CA PHE A 576 27.12 3.22 7.45
C PHE A 576 26.90 1.88 8.16
N ASP A 577 27.96 1.11 8.37
CA ASP A 577 27.93 -0.21 8.98
C ASP A 577 27.52 -0.14 10.47
N LEU A 578 26.63 -1.02 10.90
CA LEU A 578 26.11 -1.12 12.26
C LEU A 578 26.67 -2.30 13.07
N SER A 579 27.59 -3.12 12.51
CA SER A 579 28.08 -4.34 13.16
C SER A 579 28.81 -4.08 14.49
N GLY A 580 29.27 -2.85 14.71
CA GLY A 580 29.91 -2.43 15.97
C GLY A 580 28.94 -1.90 17.05
N VAL A 581 27.63 -1.92 16.80
CA VAL A 581 26.63 -1.45 17.77
C VAL A 581 26.17 -2.60 18.66
N PRO A 582 26.23 -2.50 20.00
CA PRO A 582 25.76 -3.54 20.92
C PRO A 582 24.24 -3.76 20.83
N GLU A 583 23.78 -5.00 21.18
CA GLU A 583 22.36 -5.38 21.13
C GLU A 583 21.47 -4.42 21.94
N GLU A 584 21.90 -4.05 23.14
CA GLU A 584 21.16 -3.16 24.02
C GLU A 584 20.99 -1.72 23.50
N MET A 585 21.76 -1.35 22.47
CA MET A 585 21.66 -0.04 21.82
C MET A 585 20.79 -0.03 20.56
N LEU A 586 20.32 -1.17 20.09
CA LEU A 586 19.55 -1.26 18.83
C LEU A 586 18.26 -0.43 18.84
N PRO A 587 17.46 -0.36 19.90
CA PRO A 587 16.29 0.51 19.91
C PRO A 587 16.66 2.00 19.72
N TYR A 588 17.80 2.42 20.26
CA TYR A 588 18.27 3.79 20.07
C TYR A 588 18.77 4.08 18.64
N VAL A 589 19.21 3.03 17.90
CA VAL A 589 19.48 3.16 16.44
C VAL A 589 18.20 3.50 15.69
N GLY A 590 17.09 2.79 15.96
CA GLY A 590 15.78 3.09 15.42
C GLY A 590 15.29 4.49 15.81
N MET A 591 15.49 4.90 17.07
CA MET A 591 15.16 6.25 17.54
C MET A 591 16.01 7.31 16.84
N LEU A 592 17.33 7.08 16.65
CA LEU A 592 18.19 8.01 15.91
C LEU A 592 17.72 8.17 14.47
N GLN A 593 17.36 7.07 13.81
CA GLN A 593 16.78 7.11 12.46
C GLN A 593 15.51 7.96 12.42
N ALA A 594 14.61 7.83 13.39
CA ALA A 594 13.37 8.60 13.47
C ALA A 594 13.58 10.09 13.79
N VAL A 595 14.66 10.45 14.48
CA VAL A 595 14.97 11.82 14.93
C VAL A 595 15.65 12.65 13.84
N LEU A 596 16.56 12.02 13.07
CA LEU A 596 17.35 12.73 12.06
C LEU A 596 16.47 13.32 10.95
N GLY A 597 16.70 14.59 10.64
CA GLY A 597 15.96 15.35 9.63
C GLY A 597 14.68 16.03 10.14
N ILE A 598 14.22 15.72 11.37
CA ILE A 598 13.06 16.36 12.00
C ILE A 598 13.33 16.97 13.37
N ILE A 599 14.58 17.18 13.69
CA ILE A 599 15.09 17.91 14.84
C ILE A 599 15.90 19.11 14.35
N ASP A 600 15.99 20.18 15.15
CA ASP A 600 16.82 21.34 14.82
C ASP A 600 18.28 20.95 14.61
N THR A 601 18.94 21.69 13.74
CA THR A 601 20.39 21.62 13.54
C THR A 601 21.04 22.93 14.06
N THR A 602 22.35 23.00 13.99
CA THR A 602 23.09 24.22 14.34
C THR A 602 22.68 25.41 13.49
N ASN A 603 22.37 25.18 12.19
CA ASN A 603 22.13 26.25 11.23
C ASN A 603 20.65 26.44 10.84
N TYR A 604 19.78 25.47 11.13
CA TYR A 604 18.37 25.50 10.73
C TYR A 604 17.44 25.03 11.84
N GLU A 605 16.29 25.67 11.97
CA GLU A 605 15.14 25.00 12.60
C GLU A 605 14.68 23.84 11.71
N TYR A 606 14.15 22.75 12.29
CA TYR A 606 13.79 21.53 11.55
C TYR A 606 12.79 21.76 10.40
N GLY A 607 11.87 22.71 10.55
CA GLY A 607 10.93 23.09 9.50
C GLY A 607 11.63 23.81 8.34
N GLU A 608 12.59 24.70 8.64
CA GLU A 608 13.39 25.36 7.63
C GLU A 608 14.31 24.39 6.89
N LEU A 609 14.94 23.46 7.61
CA LEU A 609 15.77 22.42 7.03
C LEU A 609 14.97 21.58 6.03
N PHE A 610 13.77 21.14 6.41
CA PHE A 610 12.91 20.36 5.55
C PHE A 610 12.50 21.11 4.28
N ASN A 611 12.17 22.39 4.41
CA ASN A 611 11.85 23.24 3.27
C ASN A 611 13.08 23.46 2.36
N GLU A 612 14.28 23.70 2.90
CA GLU A 612 15.51 23.82 2.12
C GLU A 612 15.78 22.54 1.30
N ILE A 613 15.64 21.37 1.91
CA ILE A 613 15.79 20.10 1.23
C ILE A 613 14.85 20.03 0.03
N ASN A 614 13.55 20.32 0.21
CA ASN A 614 12.55 20.19 -0.85
C ASN A 614 12.58 21.29 -1.91
N VAL A 615 13.12 22.48 -1.60
CA VAL A 615 13.38 23.51 -2.61
C VAL A 615 14.48 23.09 -3.60
N HIS A 616 15.44 22.30 -3.16
CA HIS A 616 16.65 22.03 -3.96
C HIS A 616 16.84 20.60 -4.40
N THR A 617 16.16 19.64 -3.76
CA THR A 617 16.35 18.22 -3.98
C THR A 617 15.02 17.51 -4.17
N GLY A 618 15.08 16.21 -4.48
CA GLY A 618 13.90 15.33 -4.49
C GLY A 618 13.60 14.69 -3.14
N GLY A 619 14.29 15.16 -2.07
CA GLY A 619 14.15 14.67 -0.72
C GLY A 619 15.38 13.94 -0.18
N ILE A 620 15.48 13.89 1.15
CA ILE A 620 16.46 13.11 1.91
C ILE A 620 15.69 12.28 2.93
N GLY A 621 16.03 11.01 3.05
CA GLY A 621 15.45 10.11 4.03
C GLY A 621 16.46 9.17 4.64
N THR A 622 16.11 8.57 5.76
CA THR A 622 16.90 7.58 6.48
C THR A 622 16.23 6.23 6.47
N SER A 623 17.00 5.14 6.43
CA SER A 623 16.50 3.77 6.58
C SER A 623 17.52 2.88 7.29
N LEU A 624 17.05 1.75 7.80
CA LEU A 624 17.89 0.68 8.32
C LEU A 624 17.71 -0.53 7.41
N GLU A 625 18.83 -1.03 6.87
CA GLU A 625 18.79 -2.17 5.96
C GLU A 625 19.65 -3.32 6.48
N MET A 626 19.19 -4.53 6.26
CA MET A 626 19.87 -5.75 6.67
C MET A 626 20.13 -6.63 5.45
N TYR A 627 21.39 -6.98 5.27
CA TYR A 627 21.91 -7.74 4.14
C TYR A 627 22.44 -9.09 4.60
N PRO A 628 21.66 -10.19 4.43
CA PRO A 628 22.13 -11.53 4.75
C PRO A 628 23.26 -11.98 3.83
N ASP A 629 24.29 -12.63 4.37
CA ASP A 629 25.32 -13.26 3.55
C ASP A 629 24.89 -14.67 3.15
N VAL A 630 24.41 -14.80 1.89
CA VAL A 630 23.94 -16.09 1.37
C VAL A 630 25.02 -17.17 1.23
N ARG A 631 26.30 -16.81 1.40
CA ARG A 631 27.43 -17.77 1.42
C ARG A 631 27.59 -18.43 2.79
N ASN A 632 27.12 -17.78 3.85
CA ASN A 632 27.30 -18.16 5.23
C ASN A 632 25.95 -18.34 5.99
N VAL A 633 24.97 -18.96 5.32
CA VAL A 633 23.58 -19.09 5.84
C VAL A 633 23.52 -19.87 7.17
N LYS A 634 24.38 -20.88 7.37
CA LYS A 634 24.41 -21.68 8.62
C LYS A 634 24.92 -20.89 9.81
N GLU A 635 25.77 -19.90 9.57
CA GLU A 635 26.27 -18.99 10.58
C GLU A 635 25.32 -17.83 10.84
N LYS A 636 24.22 -17.73 10.05
CA LYS A 636 23.25 -16.63 10.07
C LYS A 636 23.91 -15.26 9.97
N ALA A 637 25.01 -15.21 9.18
CA ALA A 637 25.78 -13.99 9.00
C ALA A 637 24.98 -12.95 8.18
N PHE A 638 25.02 -11.71 8.65
CA PHE A 638 24.42 -10.58 7.96
C PHE A 638 25.20 -9.29 8.24
N ARG A 639 24.99 -8.29 7.43
CA ARG A 639 25.45 -6.92 7.62
C ARG A 639 24.25 -6.00 7.78
N ALA A 640 24.24 -5.16 8.79
CA ALA A 640 23.24 -4.12 8.96
C ALA A 640 23.87 -2.76 8.66
N THR A 641 23.10 -1.86 8.04
CA THR A 641 23.53 -0.50 7.70
C THR A 641 22.51 0.54 8.14
N PHE A 642 23.01 1.67 8.59
CA PHE A 642 22.24 2.92 8.66
C PHE A 642 22.42 3.64 7.33
N GLU A 643 21.33 3.88 6.61
CA GLU A 643 21.36 4.45 5.27
C GLU A 643 20.74 5.84 5.24
N ILE A 644 21.39 6.72 4.48
CA ILE A 644 20.85 8.03 4.14
C ILE A 644 20.70 8.09 2.64
N LYS A 645 19.47 8.17 2.20
CA LYS A 645 19.07 8.19 0.79
C LYS A 645 18.70 9.61 0.41
N GLY A 646 19.30 10.08 -0.68
CA GLY A 646 19.00 11.39 -1.23
C GLY A 646 18.95 11.36 -2.74
N LYS A 647 18.14 12.22 -3.34
CA LYS A 647 18.08 12.38 -4.80
C LYS A 647 18.01 13.83 -5.18
N ALA A 648 18.75 14.19 -6.24
CA ALA A 648 18.75 15.55 -6.79
C ALA A 648 19.15 15.51 -8.27
N LEU A 649 18.90 16.61 -8.97
CA LEU A 649 19.48 16.82 -10.29
C LEU A 649 21.01 16.97 -10.17
N TYR A 650 21.77 16.50 -11.16
CA TYR A 650 23.24 16.53 -11.13
C TYR A 650 23.84 17.88 -10.73
N PRO A 651 23.33 19.05 -11.22
CA PRO A 651 23.83 20.35 -10.83
C PRO A 651 23.57 20.75 -9.37
N LYS A 652 22.74 20.00 -8.63
CA LYS A 652 22.33 20.24 -7.25
C LYS A 652 22.95 19.28 -6.23
N MET A 653 23.91 18.45 -6.66
CA MET A 653 24.55 17.46 -5.80
C MET A 653 25.31 18.11 -4.62
N ASP A 654 25.92 19.24 -4.83
CA ASP A 654 26.60 20.02 -3.80
C ASP A 654 25.63 20.40 -2.65
N ILE A 655 24.41 20.82 -2.98
CA ILE A 655 23.38 21.14 -1.99
C ILE A 655 22.92 19.88 -1.29
N LEU A 656 22.65 18.80 -2.02
CA LEU A 656 22.25 17.51 -1.45
C LEU A 656 23.24 17.04 -0.39
N PHE A 657 24.53 16.99 -0.72
CA PHE A 657 25.59 16.57 0.23
C PHE A 657 25.75 17.56 1.38
N GLY A 658 25.54 18.86 1.13
CA GLY A 658 25.50 19.89 2.16
C GLY A 658 24.42 19.63 3.20
N MET A 659 23.18 19.32 2.75
CA MET A 659 22.06 19.02 3.64
C MET A 659 22.24 17.68 4.38
N ILE A 660 22.74 16.65 3.69
CA ILE A 660 23.06 15.36 4.35
C ILE A 660 24.05 15.58 5.50
N ARG A 661 25.11 16.33 5.25
CA ARG A 661 26.10 16.65 6.30
C ARG A 661 25.46 17.43 7.45
N GLU A 662 24.62 18.41 7.17
CA GLU A 662 23.88 19.17 8.20
C GLU A 662 23.08 18.24 9.10
N ILE A 663 22.34 17.30 8.52
CA ILE A 663 21.57 16.29 9.26
C ILE A 663 22.46 15.41 10.13
N LEU A 664 23.58 14.92 9.59
CA LEU A 664 24.43 13.96 10.29
C LEU A 664 25.27 14.57 11.42
N MET A 665 25.77 15.77 11.21
CA MET A 665 26.82 16.34 12.05
C MET A 665 26.35 17.49 12.94
N GLU A 666 25.24 18.15 12.57
CA GLU A 666 24.79 19.38 13.21
C GLU A 666 23.45 19.25 13.94
N SER A 667 22.83 18.06 13.94
CA SER A 667 21.56 17.80 14.64
C SER A 667 21.71 17.97 16.15
N LYS A 668 20.81 18.76 16.77
CA LYS A 668 20.76 19.05 18.21
C LYS A 668 20.10 17.90 18.98
N LEU A 669 20.78 16.77 19.11
CA LEU A 669 20.27 15.57 19.78
C LEU A 669 20.00 15.74 21.28
N GLU A 670 20.30 16.91 21.87
CA GLU A 670 20.02 17.31 23.25
C GLU A 670 18.72 18.10 23.43
N ASP A 671 17.95 18.36 22.40
CA ASP A 671 16.67 19.08 22.53
C ASP A 671 15.60 18.16 23.17
N GLU A 672 15.54 18.21 24.50
CA GLU A 672 14.64 17.39 25.32
C GLU A 672 13.16 17.53 24.89
N LYS A 673 12.72 18.78 24.66
CA LYS A 673 11.33 19.05 24.30
C LYS A 673 10.99 18.37 22.97
N ARG A 674 11.85 18.57 21.96
CA ARG A 674 11.64 18.03 20.63
C ARG A 674 11.75 16.48 20.60
N LEU A 675 12.69 15.90 21.35
CA LEU A 675 12.80 14.46 21.48
C LEU A 675 11.53 13.84 22.07
N LYS A 676 10.94 14.46 23.10
CA LYS A 676 9.69 13.97 23.68
C LYS A 676 8.53 14.00 22.68
N GLU A 677 8.39 15.10 21.93
CA GLU A 677 7.39 15.23 20.86
C GLU A 677 7.56 14.16 19.79
N ILE A 678 8.81 13.88 19.36
CA ILE A 678 9.12 12.87 18.35
C ILE A 678 8.79 11.46 18.87
N LEU A 679 9.11 11.14 20.12
CA LEU A 679 8.79 9.83 20.71
C LEU A 679 7.27 9.60 20.79
N SER A 680 6.50 10.62 21.20
CA SER A 680 5.04 10.53 21.26
C SER A 680 4.43 10.29 19.87
N MET A 681 4.89 11.05 18.86
CA MET A 681 4.49 10.87 17.46
C MET A 681 4.87 9.49 16.94
N LEU A 682 6.08 9.02 17.24
CA LEU A 682 6.60 7.72 16.80
C LEU A 682 5.78 6.57 17.39
N LYS A 683 5.48 6.61 18.71
CA LYS A 683 4.63 5.64 19.39
C LYS A 683 3.25 5.54 18.68
N SER A 684 2.62 6.68 18.41
CA SER A 684 1.33 6.75 17.71
C SER A 684 1.39 6.12 16.30
N ARG A 685 2.45 6.40 15.54
CA ARG A 685 2.64 5.85 14.18
C ARG A 685 2.90 4.35 14.16
N LEU A 686 3.68 3.84 15.12
CA LEU A 686 3.90 2.41 15.27
C LEU A 686 2.60 1.68 15.60
N GLN A 687 1.76 2.22 16.48
CA GLN A 687 0.44 1.67 16.78
C GLN A 687 -0.44 1.58 15.52
N MET A 688 -0.50 2.65 14.73
CA MET A 688 -1.24 2.66 13.46
C MET A 688 -0.69 1.62 12.47
N SER A 689 0.63 1.51 12.35
CA SER A 689 1.28 0.52 11.49
C SER A 689 0.93 -0.92 11.89
N PHE A 690 0.92 -1.23 13.17
CA PHE A 690 0.60 -2.57 13.65
C PHE A 690 -0.88 -2.93 13.45
N GLN A 691 -1.79 -1.97 13.53
CA GLN A 691 -3.20 -2.18 13.20
C GLN A 691 -3.42 -2.43 11.71
N SER A 692 -2.75 -1.69 10.84
CA SER A 692 -2.89 -1.82 9.37
C SER A 692 -2.13 -3.02 8.80
N SER A 693 -0.97 -3.36 9.38
CA SER A 693 -0.02 -4.36 8.88
C SER A 693 0.31 -5.46 9.90
N GLY A 694 -0.64 -5.83 10.74
CA GLY A 694 -0.46 -6.79 11.83
C GLY A 694 0.10 -8.15 11.41
N HIS A 695 -0.18 -8.60 10.18
CA HIS A 695 0.34 -9.85 9.63
C HIS A 695 1.87 -9.83 9.44
N THR A 696 2.44 -8.74 8.91
CA THR A 696 3.90 -8.59 8.77
C THR A 696 4.58 -8.39 10.11
N THR A 697 3.93 -7.67 11.01
CA THR A 697 4.39 -7.48 12.40
C THR A 697 4.45 -8.80 13.15
N ALA A 698 3.40 -9.63 13.07
CA ALA A 698 3.36 -10.96 13.68
C ALA A 698 4.44 -11.90 13.11
N ALA A 699 4.62 -11.88 11.77
CA ALA A 699 5.66 -12.69 11.12
C ALA A 699 7.07 -12.27 11.54
N LEU A 700 7.38 -10.97 11.55
CA LEU A 700 8.66 -10.44 12.00
C LEU A 700 8.94 -10.81 13.45
N ARG A 701 7.94 -10.62 14.33
CA ARG A 701 8.05 -10.96 15.75
C ARG A 701 8.35 -12.44 15.95
N ALA A 702 7.63 -13.33 15.26
CA ALA A 702 7.84 -14.76 15.35
C ALA A 702 9.22 -15.18 14.79
N LEU A 703 9.67 -14.63 13.67
CA LEU A 703 11.00 -14.89 13.09
C LEU A 703 12.12 -14.43 14.04
N SER A 704 11.93 -13.35 14.78
CA SER A 704 12.91 -12.81 15.74
C SER A 704 13.28 -13.80 16.86
N TYR A 705 12.46 -14.84 17.08
CA TYR A 705 12.71 -15.85 18.10
C TYR A 705 13.93 -16.75 17.81
N SER A 706 14.33 -16.84 16.54
CA SER A 706 15.45 -17.72 16.13
C SER A 706 16.39 -17.13 15.08
N SER A 707 16.00 -16.00 14.47
CA SER A 707 16.78 -15.34 13.42
C SER A 707 17.42 -14.06 13.93
N PRO A 708 18.77 -13.94 13.95
CA PRO A 708 19.44 -12.72 14.35
C PRO A 708 19.09 -11.51 13.47
N ILE A 709 18.93 -11.69 12.16
CA ILE A 709 18.54 -10.61 11.25
C ILE A 709 17.12 -10.10 11.54
N SER A 710 16.18 -11.02 11.79
CA SER A 710 14.80 -10.66 12.16
C SER A 710 14.72 -10.09 13.58
N LYS A 711 15.59 -10.54 14.50
CA LYS A 711 15.72 -9.96 15.84
C LYS A 711 16.23 -8.52 15.76
N PHE A 712 17.27 -8.26 14.95
CA PHE A 712 17.75 -6.90 14.72
C PHE A 712 16.62 -5.99 14.22
N LYS A 713 15.85 -6.47 13.25
CA LYS A 713 14.74 -5.71 12.69
C LYS A 713 13.61 -5.48 13.69
N ASP A 714 13.26 -6.49 14.51
CA ASP A 714 12.23 -6.34 15.56
C ASP A 714 12.66 -5.31 16.63
N ASP A 715 13.95 -5.26 16.99
CA ASP A 715 14.48 -4.31 17.97
C ASP A 715 14.66 -2.88 17.43
N THR A 716 14.62 -2.70 16.10
CA THR A 716 14.79 -1.37 15.47
C THR A 716 13.53 -0.83 14.79
N ASP A 717 12.52 -1.67 14.53
CA ASP A 717 11.31 -1.28 13.78
C ASP A 717 10.07 -2.13 14.12
N GLY A 718 10.18 -3.19 14.92
CA GLY A 718 9.09 -4.11 15.26
C GLY A 718 8.48 -3.92 16.64
N VAL A 719 7.90 -5.00 17.18
CA VAL A 719 7.27 -5.00 18.52
C VAL A 719 8.29 -4.71 19.61
N GLY A 720 9.51 -5.25 19.52
CA GLY A 720 10.59 -4.96 20.46
C GLY A 720 10.95 -3.48 20.50
N TYR A 721 11.02 -2.87 19.33
CA TYR A 721 11.24 -1.43 19.19
C TYR A 721 10.09 -0.60 19.78
N TYR A 722 8.85 -0.96 19.46
CA TYR A 722 7.67 -0.27 20.01
C TYR A 722 7.68 -0.26 21.54
N GLN A 723 8.01 -1.40 22.16
CA GLN A 723 8.09 -1.50 23.62
C GLN A 723 9.15 -0.54 24.20
N ALA A 724 10.31 -0.43 23.54
CA ALA A 724 11.36 0.50 23.96
C ALA A 724 10.96 1.97 23.76
N VAL A 725 10.28 2.30 22.66
CA VAL A 725 9.75 3.66 22.42
C VAL A 725 8.68 4.03 23.44
N LYS A 726 7.76 3.09 23.74
CA LYS A 726 6.70 3.27 24.73
C LYS A 726 7.31 3.56 26.11
N GLU A 727 8.26 2.76 26.55
CA GLU A 727 8.95 2.95 27.83
C GLU A 727 9.70 4.28 27.88
N ALA A 728 10.42 4.64 26.80
CA ALA A 728 11.15 5.89 26.74
C ALA A 728 10.22 7.13 26.73
N GLU A 729 9.03 7.02 26.14
CA GLU A 729 8.02 8.11 26.14
C GLU A 729 7.35 8.24 27.50
N GLU A 730 6.90 7.14 28.13
CA GLU A 730 6.18 7.12 29.40
C GLU A 730 7.10 7.52 30.57
N HIS A 731 8.39 7.20 30.52
CA HIS A 731 9.38 7.52 31.54
C HIS A 731 10.43 8.54 31.06
N PHE A 732 10.04 9.44 30.17
CA PHE A 732 10.96 10.36 29.49
C PHE A 732 11.82 11.16 30.46
N ASP A 733 11.24 11.75 31.50
CA ASP A 733 11.97 12.59 32.44
C ASP A 733 13.05 11.83 33.24
N GLU A 734 12.87 10.53 33.40
CA GLU A 734 13.83 9.64 34.07
C GLU A 734 14.92 9.13 33.12
N GLN A 735 14.58 8.95 31.81
CA GLN A 735 15.45 8.28 30.84
C GLN A 735 16.11 9.23 29.84
N LYS A 736 15.70 10.50 29.75
CA LYS A 736 16.18 11.47 28.77
C LYS A 736 17.70 11.60 28.67
N ASP A 737 18.40 11.63 29.82
CA ASP A 737 19.87 11.73 29.83
C ASP A 737 20.55 10.49 29.24
N THR A 738 19.97 9.31 29.45
CA THR A 738 20.43 8.06 28.85
C THR A 738 20.11 8.04 27.34
N LEU A 739 18.92 8.44 26.95
CA LEU A 739 18.53 8.56 25.54
C LEU A 739 19.47 9.49 24.78
N ILE A 740 19.68 10.72 25.25
CA ILE A 740 20.55 11.71 24.61
C ILE A 740 21.98 11.19 24.48
N ARG A 741 22.51 10.60 25.56
CA ARG A 741 23.86 10.03 25.54
C ARG A 741 23.95 8.89 24.52
N SER A 742 22.98 7.98 24.47
CA SER A 742 22.96 6.84 23.56
C SER A 742 22.85 7.31 22.09
N LEU A 743 22.00 8.29 21.79
CA LEU A 743 21.89 8.83 20.43
C LEU A 743 23.21 9.46 19.96
N LYS A 744 23.87 10.27 20.82
CA LYS A 744 25.18 10.90 20.52
C LYS A 744 26.30 9.86 20.39
N GLU A 745 26.31 8.84 21.23
CA GLU A 745 27.28 7.75 21.16
C GLU A 745 27.14 6.97 19.85
N ILE A 746 25.89 6.57 19.45
CA ILE A 746 25.65 5.88 18.20
C ILE A 746 26.06 6.77 17.02
N ALA A 747 25.63 8.01 16.96
CA ALA A 747 26.00 8.93 15.89
C ALA A 747 27.52 9.03 15.71
N SER A 748 28.27 9.18 16.81
CA SER A 748 29.73 9.27 16.76
C SER A 748 30.43 7.96 16.36
N ARG A 749 29.81 6.82 16.66
CA ARG A 749 30.33 5.49 16.26
C ARG A 749 30.13 5.20 14.79
N ILE A 750 28.97 5.56 14.23
CA ILE A 750 28.57 5.12 12.89
C ILE A 750 28.87 6.15 11.81
N PHE A 751 28.67 7.47 12.03
CA PHE A 751 28.84 8.51 10.99
C PHE A 751 30.31 8.92 10.78
N ARG A 752 31.11 7.93 10.41
CA ARG A 752 32.54 8.07 10.20
C ARG A 752 32.88 7.76 8.76
N TRP A 753 33.89 8.48 8.22
CA TRP A 753 34.30 8.26 6.84
C TRP A 753 34.88 6.86 6.58
N ASP A 754 35.55 6.26 7.56
CA ASP A 754 36.12 4.91 7.47
C ASP A 754 35.10 3.78 7.68
N ASN A 755 33.84 4.14 7.99
CA ASN A 755 32.69 3.27 8.14
C ASN A 755 31.65 3.44 7.00
N LEU A 756 31.98 4.25 5.97
CA LEU A 756 31.08 4.63 4.90
C LEU A 756 31.30 3.81 3.63
N MET A 757 30.25 3.34 3.04
CA MET A 757 30.13 2.84 1.67
C MET A 757 29.05 3.64 0.94
N VAL A 758 29.18 3.79 -0.38
CA VAL A 758 28.24 4.58 -1.18
C VAL A 758 27.66 3.75 -2.32
N SER A 759 26.32 3.78 -2.46
CA SER A 759 25.59 3.33 -3.64
C SER A 759 25.17 4.55 -4.45
N LEU A 760 25.44 4.54 -5.76
CA LEU A 760 25.11 5.64 -6.66
C LEU A 760 24.44 5.12 -7.93
N THR A 761 23.20 5.53 -8.14
CA THR A 761 22.47 5.27 -9.40
C THR A 761 22.39 6.56 -10.22
N CYS A 762 23.10 6.61 -11.33
CA CYS A 762 23.08 7.74 -12.27
C CYS A 762 23.69 7.36 -13.62
N GLY A 763 23.49 8.21 -14.63
CA GLY A 763 24.27 8.19 -15.86
C GLY A 763 25.75 8.57 -15.65
N GLU A 764 26.56 8.41 -16.66
CA GLU A 764 28.00 8.72 -16.58
C GLU A 764 28.28 10.17 -16.16
N GLU A 765 27.43 11.12 -16.61
CA GLU A 765 27.60 12.54 -16.31
C GLU A 765 27.34 12.88 -14.84
N GLY A 766 26.59 12.03 -14.12
CA GLY A 766 26.29 12.21 -12.69
C GLY A 766 27.40 11.75 -11.76
N LEU A 767 28.38 10.98 -12.25
CA LEU A 767 29.43 10.39 -11.42
C LEU A 767 30.41 11.45 -10.88
N GLU A 768 30.91 12.34 -11.74
CA GLU A 768 31.92 13.33 -11.35
C GLU A 768 31.43 14.31 -10.28
N PRO A 769 30.22 14.91 -10.39
CA PRO A 769 29.66 15.73 -9.30
C PRO A 769 29.65 15.01 -7.95
N VAL A 770 29.20 13.76 -7.89
CA VAL A 770 29.16 12.98 -6.64
C VAL A 770 30.54 12.66 -6.09
N CYS A 771 31.49 12.24 -6.94
CA CYS A 771 32.86 11.98 -6.51
C CYS A 771 33.54 13.22 -5.90
N ARG A 772 33.28 14.41 -6.44
CA ARG A 772 33.79 15.67 -5.90
C ARG A 772 33.22 15.94 -4.49
N GLU A 773 31.96 15.76 -4.29
CA GLU A 773 31.33 16.00 -2.97
C GLU A 773 31.76 14.96 -1.94
N LEU A 774 31.90 13.70 -2.33
CA LEU A 774 32.43 12.63 -1.46
C LEU A 774 33.87 12.94 -0.98
N SER A 775 34.74 13.42 -1.85
CA SER A 775 36.11 13.84 -1.49
C SER A 775 36.08 14.93 -0.38
N GLY A 776 35.05 15.79 -0.40
CA GLY A 776 34.86 16.85 0.61
C GLY A 776 34.28 16.35 1.93
N MET A 777 33.69 15.14 1.98
CA MET A 777 33.07 14.61 3.20
C MET A 777 34.06 14.01 4.20
N LYS A 778 35.21 13.54 3.73
CA LYS A 778 36.22 12.86 4.54
C LYS A 778 36.62 13.65 5.80
N ASP A 779 36.85 14.94 5.65
CA ASP A 779 37.27 15.82 6.74
C ASP A 779 36.13 16.35 7.59
N ARG A 780 34.90 15.96 7.28
CA ARG A 780 33.67 16.55 7.86
C ARG A 780 32.79 15.54 8.61
N LEU A 781 33.07 14.25 8.49
CA LEU A 781 32.48 13.19 9.31
C LEU A 781 33.34 12.96 10.57
N TYR A 782 32.81 12.22 11.54
CA TYR A 782 33.60 11.88 12.73
C TYR A 782 34.89 11.16 12.35
N GLY A 783 36.02 11.61 12.92
CA GLY A 783 37.34 11.03 12.72
C GLY A 783 37.68 9.95 13.75
N GLY A 784 38.65 9.09 13.41
CA GLY A 784 39.23 8.08 14.30
C GLY A 784 38.81 6.67 13.92
N SER A 785 39.73 5.68 14.05
CA SER A 785 39.32 4.28 13.92
C SER A 785 38.47 3.88 15.13
N ALA A 786 37.35 3.25 14.93
CA ALA A 786 36.72 2.45 15.96
C ALA A 786 37.81 1.52 16.46
N GLY A 787 38.05 1.49 17.78
CA GLY A 787 39.05 0.60 18.36
C GLY A 787 38.88 -0.78 17.72
N SER A 788 39.97 -1.39 17.32
CA SER A 788 40.08 -2.60 16.51
C SER A 788 39.55 -3.88 17.18
N GLU A 789 38.66 -3.78 18.12
CA GLU A 789 37.85 -4.90 18.56
C GLU A 789 36.64 -5.00 17.66
N GLU A 790 36.70 -5.95 16.73
CA GLU A 790 35.54 -6.48 16.01
C GLU A 790 34.52 -7.06 17.04
N THR A 791 33.87 -6.21 17.79
CA THR A 791 32.72 -6.61 18.58
C THR A 791 31.56 -6.79 17.59
N ARG A 792 31.50 -7.96 16.96
CA ARG A 792 30.29 -8.35 16.23
C ARG A 792 29.13 -8.33 17.21
N CYS A 793 28.09 -7.62 16.89
CA CYS A 793 26.84 -7.64 17.65
C CYS A 793 26.35 -9.10 17.73
N ILE A 794 26.36 -9.66 18.93
CA ILE A 794 25.82 -11.01 19.19
C ILE A 794 24.39 -10.80 19.65
N LEU A 795 23.42 -11.26 18.84
CA LEU A 795 22.00 -11.14 19.13
C LEU A 795 21.46 -12.40 19.82
N HIS A 796 20.75 -12.19 20.93
CA HIS A 796 20.18 -13.25 21.73
C HIS A 796 18.73 -13.52 21.33
N CYS A 797 18.53 -14.54 20.49
CA CYS A 797 17.19 -14.98 20.08
C CYS A 797 16.59 -15.91 21.14
N THR A 798 15.31 -15.70 21.48
CA THR A 798 14.58 -16.53 22.46
C THR A 798 13.19 -16.83 21.96
N LYS A 799 12.84 -18.12 21.87
CA LYS A 799 11.49 -18.57 21.50
C LYS A 799 10.48 -18.18 22.58
N ARG A 800 9.38 -17.52 22.18
CA ARG A 800 8.34 -17.04 23.11
C ARG A 800 6.94 -17.53 22.78
N ASN A 801 6.59 -17.63 21.50
CA ASN A 801 5.23 -17.95 21.03
C ASN A 801 4.20 -17.01 21.67
N GLU A 802 4.12 -15.77 21.15
CA GLU A 802 3.34 -14.70 21.77
C GLU A 802 1.96 -14.53 21.13
N GLY A 803 0.94 -14.28 21.96
CA GLY A 803 -0.37 -13.77 21.55
C GLY A 803 -0.55 -12.32 22.01
N PHE A 804 -0.73 -11.39 21.06
CA PHE A 804 -0.94 -9.97 21.33
C PHE A 804 -2.40 -9.61 21.17
N LYS A 805 -3.07 -9.30 22.28
CA LYS A 805 -4.48 -8.90 22.34
C LYS A 805 -4.65 -7.47 21.84
N THR A 806 -5.67 -7.27 21.02
CA THR A 806 -6.14 -5.96 20.54
C THR A 806 -7.67 -5.91 20.55
N SER A 807 -8.25 -4.74 20.30
CA SER A 807 -9.71 -4.57 20.12
C SER A 807 -10.22 -5.05 18.75
N SER A 808 -9.36 -5.57 17.88
CA SER A 808 -9.73 -6.06 16.54
C SER A 808 -10.70 -7.26 16.63
N LYS A 809 -11.62 -7.34 15.67
CA LYS A 809 -12.51 -8.50 15.48
C LYS A 809 -11.88 -9.64 14.67
N VAL A 810 -10.71 -9.40 14.10
CA VAL A 810 -10.00 -10.34 13.23
C VAL A 810 -8.59 -10.59 13.75
N GLN A 811 -7.97 -11.67 13.25
CA GLN A 811 -6.63 -12.10 13.63
C GLN A 811 -5.64 -11.87 12.48
N TYR A 812 -4.37 -11.77 12.86
CA TYR A 812 -3.18 -11.92 12.02
C TYR A 812 -2.38 -13.09 12.58
N VAL A 813 -2.47 -14.24 11.92
CA VAL A 813 -1.87 -15.50 12.42
C VAL A 813 -0.61 -15.80 11.65
N ALA A 814 0.55 -15.80 12.32
CA ALA A 814 1.85 -16.07 11.73
C ALA A 814 2.47 -17.37 12.29
N ARG A 815 2.68 -18.36 11.42
CA ARG A 815 3.44 -19.58 11.70
C ARG A 815 4.75 -19.52 10.92
N VAL A 816 5.90 -19.58 11.61
CA VAL A 816 7.19 -19.31 10.98
C VAL A 816 8.24 -20.35 11.37
N GLY A 817 9.38 -20.38 10.68
CA GLY A 817 10.53 -21.19 11.05
C GLY A 817 11.72 -20.95 10.12
N ASN A 818 12.84 -21.62 10.44
CA ASN A 818 13.98 -21.69 9.54
C ASN A 818 14.20 -23.15 9.10
N PHE A 819 13.91 -23.41 7.82
CA PHE A 819 13.98 -24.75 7.27
C PHE A 819 15.42 -25.25 7.08
N ILE A 820 16.43 -24.35 6.99
CA ILE A 820 17.84 -24.74 6.92
C ILE A 820 18.31 -25.25 8.29
N ASP A 821 17.86 -24.66 9.39
CA ASP A 821 18.11 -25.19 10.74
C ASP A 821 17.49 -26.60 10.90
N GLY A 822 16.36 -26.86 10.24
CA GLY A 822 15.73 -28.17 10.16
C GLY A 822 16.41 -29.16 9.19
N GLY A 823 17.51 -28.76 8.54
CA GLY A 823 18.30 -29.62 7.64
C GLY A 823 17.86 -29.63 6.18
N ALA A 824 16.96 -28.75 5.77
CA ALA A 824 16.57 -28.59 4.35
C ALA A 824 17.40 -27.49 3.67
N ASP A 825 17.48 -27.54 2.34
CA ASP A 825 18.22 -26.55 1.54
C ASP A 825 17.28 -25.67 0.72
N TYR A 826 17.71 -24.41 0.43
CA TYR A 826 17.01 -23.53 -0.49
C TYR A 826 17.21 -23.96 -1.96
N CYS A 827 16.14 -23.90 -2.75
CA CYS A 827 16.19 -24.10 -4.22
C CYS A 827 15.15 -23.21 -4.92
N GLY A 828 15.34 -22.98 -6.25
CA GLY A 828 14.44 -22.10 -7.03
C GLY A 828 12.97 -22.59 -7.06
N ALA A 829 12.72 -23.89 -6.91
CA ALA A 829 11.37 -24.43 -6.86
C ALA A 829 10.53 -23.90 -5.66
N LEU A 830 11.15 -23.37 -4.61
CA LEU A 830 10.47 -22.72 -3.50
C LEU A 830 9.71 -21.44 -3.93
N GLN A 831 10.15 -20.79 -4.99
CA GLN A 831 9.42 -19.65 -5.56
C GLN A 831 8.09 -20.12 -6.22
N ILE A 832 8.07 -21.33 -6.80
CA ILE A 832 6.84 -21.93 -7.34
C ILE A 832 5.93 -22.36 -6.19
N LEU A 833 6.50 -22.93 -5.14
CA LEU A 833 5.75 -23.33 -3.95
C LEU A 833 5.01 -22.15 -3.33
N LYS A 834 5.63 -20.98 -3.32
CA LYS A 834 4.99 -19.75 -2.87
C LYS A 834 3.71 -19.44 -3.66
N VAL A 835 3.73 -19.59 -5.00
CA VAL A 835 2.55 -19.37 -5.84
C VAL A 835 1.49 -20.44 -5.57
N ILE A 836 1.89 -21.70 -5.52
CA ILE A 836 0.96 -22.83 -5.27
C ILE A 836 0.26 -22.66 -3.93
N LEU A 837 1.00 -22.45 -2.85
CA LEU A 837 0.40 -22.33 -1.52
C LEU A 837 -0.48 -21.09 -1.39
N SER A 838 0.00 -19.92 -1.85
CA SER A 838 -0.73 -18.66 -1.68
C SER A 838 -2.03 -18.62 -2.50
N TYR A 839 -2.10 -19.29 -3.65
CA TYR A 839 -3.23 -19.17 -4.59
C TYR A 839 -4.03 -20.46 -4.83
N ASP A 840 -3.64 -21.57 -4.20
CA ASP A 840 -4.45 -22.79 -4.20
C ASP A 840 -4.78 -23.21 -2.77
N TYR A 841 -3.81 -23.81 -2.06
CA TYR A 841 -4.11 -24.45 -0.77
C TYR A 841 -4.54 -23.44 0.32
N LEU A 842 -3.75 -22.41 0.57
CA LEU A 842 -4.08 -21.41 1.60
C LEU A 842 -5.28 -20.56 1.17
N TRP A 843 -5.34 -20.16 -0.10
CA TRP A 843 -6.47 -19.39 -0.62
C TRP A 843 -7.79 -20.13 -0.43
N GLN A 844 -7.85 -21.39 -0.83
CA GLN A 844 -9.06 -22.19 -0.73
C GLN A 844 -9.49 -22.43 0.72
N ASN A 845 -8.54 -22.69 1.63
CA ASN A 845 -8.90 -23.10 2.99
C ASN A 845 -8.99 -21.93 3.97
N ILE A 846 -8.19 -20.88 3.80
CA ILE A 846 -8.16 -19.72 4.73
C ILE A 846 -9.08 -18.61 4.23
N ARG A 847 -9.06 -18.29 2.92
CA ARG A 847 -9.90 -17.20 2.37
C ARG A 847 -11.29 -17.72 1.99
N VAL A 848 -11.40 -18.63 1.04
CA VAL A 848 -12.70 -19.05 0.46
C VAL A 848 -13.56 -19.75 1.51
N LYS A 849 -13.04 -20.75 2.19
CA LYS A 849 -13.77 -21.48 3.25
C LYS A 849 -13.71 -20.78 4.60
N GLY A 850 -12.55 -20.26 4.96
CA GLY A 850 -12.31 -19.64 6.27
C GLY A 850 -12.82 -18.21 6.39
N GLY A 851 -13.07 -17.51 5.27
CA GLY A 851 -13.56 -16.14 5.24
C GLY A 851 -12.51 -15.08 5.61
N ALA A 852 -11.23 -15.40 5.59
CA ALA A 852 -10.16 -14.41 5.77
C ALA A 852 -10.03 -13.53 4.51
N TYR A 853 -9.57 -12.29 4.69
CA TYR A 853 -9.32 -11.42 3.55
C TYR A 853 -8.13 -11.86 2.71
N GLY A 854 -7.05 -12.37 3.34
CA GLY A 854 -5.88 -12.84 2.62
C GLY A 854 -5.04 -13.87 3.36
N CYS A 855 -4.18 -14.52 2.60
CA CYS A 855 -3.20 -15.48 3.10
C CYS A 855 -1.93 -15.41 2.25
N MET A 856 -0.78 -15.64 2.86
CA MET A 856 0.52 -15.52 2.20
C MET A 856 1.50 -16.52 2.76
N CYS A 857 2.50 -16.88 1.95
CA CYS A 857 3.68 -17.58 2.41
C CYS A 857 4.94 -17.04 1.73
N ASN A 858 6.08 -17.28 2.34
CA ASN A 858 7.37 -16.95 1.76
C ASN A 858 8.45 -17.92 2.23
N PHE A 859 9.47 -18.10 1.38
CA PHE A 859 10.66 -18.91 1.67
C PHE A 859 11.87 -18.18 1.08
N ASN A 860 12.81 -17.78 1.90
CA ASN A 860 13.97 -16.99 1.46
C ASN A 860 15.27 -17.81 1.44
N ARG A 861 16.32 -17.23 0.83
CA ARG A 861 17.60 -17.90 0.63
C ARG A 861 18.39 -18.21 1.92
N ILE A 862 18.01 -17.58 3.05
CA ILE A 862 18.66 -17.83 4.36
C ILE A 862 17.87 -18.81 5.22
N GLY A 863 16.86 -19.46 4.64
CA GLY A 863 16.08 -20.50 5.28
C GLY A 863 14.87 -20.02 6.07
N GLU A 864 14.66 -18.72 6.20
CA GLU A 864 13.44 -18.21 6.84
C GLU A 864 12.23 -18.46 5.96
N GLY A 865 11.17 -18.92 6.56
CA GLY A 865 9.89 -19.04 5.89
C GLY A 865 8.72 -18.79 6.85
N TYR A 866 7.59 -18.43 6.27
CA TYR A 866 6.36 -18.17 7.02
C TYR A 866 5.10 -18.57 6.24
N LEU A 867 4.05 -18.89 7.00
CA LEU A 867 2.66 -18.96 6.58
C LEU A 867 1.90 -17.94 7.42
N ILE A 868 1.16 -17.02 6.78
CA ILE A 868 0.45 -15.94 7.48
C ILE A 868 -0.95 -15.74 6.92
N SER A 869 -1.90 -15.36 7.81
CA SER A 869 -3.23 -14.90 7.42
C SER A 869 -3.42 -13.42 7.73
N TYR A 870 -4.32 -12.78 7.00
CA TYR A 870 -4.60 -11.35 7.06
C TYR A 870 -6.10 -11.11 7.21
N ARG A 871 -6.50 -10.38 8.26
CA ARG A 871 -7.90 -10.14 8.65
C ARG A 871 -8.69 -11.45 8.69
N ASP A 872 -8.21 -12.37 9.49
CA ASP A 872 -8.72 -13.73 9.60
C ASP A 872 -9.75 -13.83 10.74
N PRO A 873 -10.99 -14.30 10.51
CA PRO A 873 -11.94 -14.50 11.57
C PRO A 873 -11.61 -15.73 12.45
N ASN A 874 -10.68 -16.61 12.00
CA ASN A 874 -10.33 -17.84 12.69
C ASN A 874 -8.93 -17.78 13.30
N LEU A 875 -8.65 -18.69 14.25
CA LEU A 875 -7.31 -18.89 14.81
C LEU A 875 -6.93 -20.38 14.78
N ASP A 876 -7.66 -21.23 15.48
CA ASP A 876 -7.44 -22.67 15.56
C ASP A 876 -7.55 -23.38 14.20
N LYS A 877 -8.64 -23.13 13.46
CA LYS A 877 -8.85 -23.67 12.12
C LYS A 877 -7.72 -23.26 11.16
N THR A 878 -7.24 -22.03 11.25
CA THR A 878 -6.13 -21.55 10.43
C THR A 878 -4.82 -22.26 10.77
N MET A 879 -4.56 -22.55 12.04
CA MET A 879 -3.40 -23.34 12.46
C MET A 879 -3.48 -24.79 11.93
N GLU A 880 -4.67 -25.40 11.95
CA GLU A 880 -4.88 -26.75 11.35
C GLU A 880 -4.57 -26.74 9.85
N VAL A 881 -4.98 -25.70 9.13
CA VAL A 881 -4.66 -25.53 7.70
C VAL A 881 -3.15 -25.46 7.49
N TYR A 882 -2.41 -24.71 8.32
CA TYR A 882 -0.96 -24.63 8.19
C TYR A 882 -0.27 -25.98 8.41
N GLU A 883 -0.69 -26.75 9.41
CA GLU A 883 -0.14 -28.09 9.64
C GLU A 883 -0.46 -29.07 8.50
N GLY A 884 -1.62 -28.91 7.82
CA GLY A 884 -2.04 -29.72 6.68
C GLY A 884 -1.25 -29.52 5.39
N VAL A 885 -0.42 -28.44 5.29
CA VAL A 885 0.37 -28.15 4.08
C VAL A 885 1.30 -29.31 3.71
N VAL A 886 1.90 -29.97 4.70
CA VAL A 886 2.85 -31.08 4.46
C VAL A 886 2.19 -32.24 3.74
N ASP A 887 1.00 -32.65 4.17
CA ASP A 887 0.25 -33.74 3.55
C ASP A 887 -0.27 -33.34 2.18
N TYR A 888 -0.77 -32.13 2.02
CA TYR A 888 -1.13 -31.58 0.70
C TYR A 888 0.03 -31.70 -0.30
N LEU A 889 1.26 -31.35 0.11
CA LEU A 889 2.43 -31.42 -0.78
C LEU A 889 2.87 -32.86 -1.07
N LYS A 890 2.77 -33.79 -0.12
CA LYS A 890 3.07 -35.21 -0.36
C LYS A 890 2.13 -35.81 -1.41
N ASP A 891 0.86 -35.41 -1.40
CA ASP A 891 -0.19 -35.87 -2.31
C ASP A 891 -0.34 -34.98 -3.57
N PHE A 892 0.50 -33.93 -3.70
CA PHE A 892 0.40 -32.96 -4.80
C PHE A 892 0.41 -33.64 -6.15
N THR A 893 -0.63 -33.39 -6.95
CA THR A 893 -0.81 -33.94 -8.28
C THR A 893 -1.27 -32.84 -9.24
N VAL A 894 -0.54 -32.66 -10.32
CA VAL A 894 -0.77 -31.59 -11.28
C VAL A 894 -0.51 -32.11 -12.71
N ASN A 895 -1.33 -31.67 -13.66
CA ASN A 895 -1.06 -31.89 -15.09
C ASN A 895 0.00 -30.86 -15.60
N GLU A 896 0.49 -31.09 -16.82
CA GLU A 896 1.54 -30.23 -17.42
C GLU A 896 1.07 -28.77 -17.61
N ARG A 897 -0.20 -28.59 -18.01
CA ARG A 897 -0.76 -27.25 -18.21
C ARG A 897 -0.81 -26.45 -16.89
N ASP A 898 -1.30 -27.04 -15.82
CA ASP A 898 -1.40 -26.37 -14.53
C ASP A 898 0.00 -26.14 -13.92
N MET A 899 0.96 -27.05 -14.12
CA MET A 899 2.36 -26.81 -13.74
C MET A 899 2.96 -25.63 -14.50
N ASN A 900 2.62 -25.46 -15.78
CA ASN A 900 3.04 -24.31 -16.57
C ASN A 900 2.49 -23.00 -16.02
N LYS A 901 1.22 -22.97 -15.55
CA LYS A 901 0.65 -21.78 -14.91
C LYS A 901 1.48 -21.33 -13.70
N TYR A 902 1.78 -22.23 -12.78
CA TYR A 902 2.58 -21.89 -11.60
C TYR A 902 3.97 -21.36 -11.97
N ILE A 903 4.61 -21.93 -12.99
CA ILE A 903 5.89 -21.46 -13.49
C ILE A 903 5.77 -20.05 -14.07
N ILE A 904 4.74 -19.78 -14.89
CA ILE A 904 4.52 -18.48 -15.52
C ILE A 904 4.28 -17.42 -14.46
N GLY A 905 3.39 -17.67 -13.50
CA GLY A 905 3.13 -16.73 -12.40
C GLY A 905 4.36 -16.49 -11.50
N THR A 906 5.21 -17.51 -11.33
CA THR A 906 6.49 -17.36 -10.63
C THR A 906 7.43 -16.45 -11.41
N ILE A 907 7.57 -16.65 -12.71
CA ILE A 907 8.41 -15.80 -13.57
C ILE A 907 7.88 -14.38 -13.64
N SER A 908 6.57 -14.18 -13.67
CA SER A 908 5.96 -12.84 -13.59
C SER A 908 6.48 -12.07 -12.37
N ASN A 909 6.52 -12.70 -11.20
CA ASN A 909 7.06 -12.09 -9.98
C ASN A 909 8.57 -11.80 -10.06
N MET A 910 9.34 -12.62 -10.80
CA MET A 910 10.79 -12.42 -10.99
C MET A 910 11.11 -11.30 -11.98
N ASP A 911 10.24 -11.04 -12.95
CA ASP A 911 10.47 -10.15 -14.10
C ASP A 911 9.70 -8.83 -14.01
N ARG A 912 9.27 -8.41 -12.82
CA ARG A 912 8.54 -7.15 -12.65
C ARG A 912 9.35 -5.97 -13.21
N PRO A 913 8.72 -5.07 -13.99
CA PRO A 913 9.36 -3.84 -14.43
C PRO A 913 9.85 -3.00 -13.25
N MET A 914 11.02 -2.38 -13.43
CA MET A 914 11.64 -1.56 -12.39
C MET A 914 11.97 -0.18 -12.93
N THR A 915 11.78 0.85 -12.10
CA THR A 915 12.26 2.20 -12.36
C THR A 915 13.79 2.25 -12.36
N PRO A 916 14.43 3.29 -12.89
CA PRO A 916 15.88 3.44 -12.83
C PRO A 916 16.45 3.35 -11.40
N SER A 917 15.79 3.99 -10.43
CA SER A 917 16.15 3.89 -9.00
C SER A 917 16.09 2.45 -8.51
N ALA A 918 14.97 1.76 -8.73
CA ALA A 918 14.77 0.37 -8.29
C ALA A 918 15.77 -0.62 -8.92
N LYS A 919 16.23 -0.39 -10.15
CA LYS A 919 17.32 -1.19 -10.79
C LYS A 919 18.65 -1.03 -10.05
N GLY A 920 18.95 0.18 -9.61
CA GLY A 920 20.14 0.47 -8.79
C GLY A 920 20.03 -0.20 -7.42
N ASP A 921 18.91 -0.01 -6.72
CA ASP A 921 18.65 -0.62 -5.40
C ASP A 921 18.71 -2.14 -5.45
N ARG A 922 18.11 -2.77 -6.48
CA ARG A 922 18.22 -4.21 -6.71
C ARG A 922 19.67 -4.64 -6.91
N SER A 923 20.43 -3.90 -7.71
CA SER A 923 21.84 -4.23 -8.01
C SER A 923 22.70 -4.13 -6.76
N MET A 924 22.49 -3.09 -5.93
CA MET A 924 23.16 -2.93 -4.64
C MET A 924 22.75 -4.01 -3.63
N ASN A 925 21.49 -4.36 -3.56
CA ASN A 925 20.99 -5.44 -2.69
C ASN A 925 21.65 -6.78 -3.04
N LEU A 926 21.73 -7.13 -4.32
CA LEU A 926 22.41 -8.34 -4.78
C LEU A 926 23.92 -8.32 -4.44
N TYR A 927 24.57 -7.16 -4.58
CA TYR A 927 25.96 -6.96 -4.21
C TYR A 927 26.21 -7.20 -2.72
N MET A 928 25.42 -6.57 -1.88
CA MET A 928 25.53 -6.64 -0.42
C MET A 928 25.23 -8.04 0.13
N ASN A 929 24.24 -8.73 -0.45
CA ASN A 929 23.87 -10.09 -0.09
C ASN A 929 24.80 -11.16 -0.69
N HIS A 930 25.76 -10.77 -1.52
CA HIS A 930 26.66 -11.66 -2.26
C HIS A 930 25.94 -12.63 -3.21
N VAL A 931 24.83 -12.18 -3.81
CA VAL A 931 24.06 -12.94 -4.80
C VAL A 931 24.61 -12.68 -6.19
N SER A 932 25.19 -13.69 -6.81
CA SER A 932 25.75 -13.55 -8.17
C SER A 932 24.68 -13.72 -9.26
N GLY A 933 24.97 -13.20 -10.46
CA GLY A 933 24.15 -13.43 -11.65
C GLY A 933 23.97 -14.90 -11.99
N GLU A 934 24.99 -15.73 -11.72
CA GLU A 934 24.91 -17.18 -11.92
C GLU A 934 23.92 -17.85 -10.95
N MET A 935 23.87 -17.39 -9.70
CA MET A 935 22.89 -17.88 -8.72
C MET A 935 21.47 -17.54 -9.17
N ILE A 936 21.22 -16.33 -9.63
CA ILE A 936 19.90 -15.89 -10.12
C ILE A 936 19.52 -16.69 -11.38
N LYS A 937 20.48 -16.89 -12.29
CA LYS A 937 20.25 -17.69 -13.50
C LYS A 937 19.94 -19.14 -13.17
N LYS A 938 20.65 -19.72 -12.21
CA LYS A 938 20.35 -21.09 -11.72
C LYS A 938 18.95 -21.15 -11.13
N GLU A 939 18.60 -20.23 -10.25
CA GLU A 939 17.26 -20.16 -9.64
C GLU A 939 16.15 -20.05 -10.69
N ARG A 940 16.35 -19.18 -11.70
CA ARG A 940 15.44 -19.07 -12.84
C ARG A 940 15.32 -20.39 -13.63
N MET A 941 16.43 -21.09 -13.85
CA MET A 941 16.43 -22.37 -14.55
C MET A 941 15.78 -23.49 -13.71
N ASP A 942 15.98 -23.46 -12.37
CA ASP A 942 15.27 -24.37 -11.46
C ASP A 942 13.75 -24.16 -11.57
N VAL A 943 13.29 -22.90 -11.64
CA VAL A 943 11.86 -22.58 -11.86
C VAL A 943 11.37 -23.09 -13.21
N LEU A 944 12.07 -22.74 -14.30
CA LEU A 944 11.65 -23.09 -15.68
C LEU A 944 11.62 -24.61 -15.94
N ASN A 945 12.46 -25.37 -15.25
CA ASN A 945 12.57 -26.82 -15.44
C ASN A 945 11.83 -27.65 -14.41
N ALA A 946 11.21 -27.01 -13.41
CA ALA A 946 10.52 -27.71 -12.34
C ALA A 946 9.34 -28.56 -12.83
N GLY A 947 9.14 -29.69 -12.18
CA GLY A 947 8.02 -30.59 -12.38
C GLY A 947 7.33 -30.95 -11.07
N GLN A 948 6.27 -31.76 -11.16
CA GLN A 948 5.48 -32.21 -10.01
C GLN A 948 6.32 -32.84 -8.89
N GLU A 949 7.30 -33.67 -9.23
CA GLU A 949 8.15 -34.34 -8.23
C GLU A 949 9.06 -33.39 -7.47
N ASP A 950 9.46 -32.26 -8.10
CA ASP A 950 10.24 -31.25 -7.42
C ASP A 950 9.39 -30.53 -6.35
N ILE A 951 8.11 -30.28 -6.64
CA ILE A 951 7.16 -29.69 -5.67
C ILE A 951 6.89 -30.67 -4.51
N ARG A 952 6.64 -31.95 -4.79
CA ARG A 952 6.44 -32.97 -3.73
C ARG A 952 7.61 -33.02 -2.74
N ARG A 953 8.85 -32.93 -3.23
CA ARG A 953 10.06 -32.93 -2.38
C ARG A 953 10.10 -31.75 -1.41
N LEU A 954 9.42 -30.65 -1.75
CA LEU A 954 9.37 -29.46 -0.87
C LEU A 954 8.50 -29.70 0.38
N SER A 955 7.75 -30.80 0.47
CA SER A 955 7.08 -31.21 1.71
C SER A 955 8.07 -31.30 2.88
N ALA A 956 9.30 -31.78 2.64
CA ALA A 956 10.35 -31.84 3.65
C ALA A 956 10.83 -30.44 4.11
N VAL A 957 10.81 -29.44 3.22
CA VAL A 957 11.16 -28.05 3.57
C VAL A 957 10.10 -27.45 4.49
N VAL A 958 8.81 -27.68 4.16
CA VAL A 958 7.70 -27.19 5.00
C VAL A 958 7.64 -27.93 6.33
N GLU A 959 7.88 -29.25 6.34
CA GLU A 959 7.99 -30.04 7.57
C GLU A 959 9.10 -29.51 8.49
N ALA A 960 10.28 -29.18 7.92
CA ALA A 960 11.39 -28.58 8.66
C ALA A 960 11.05 -27.19 9.20
N LEU A 961 10.32 -26.38 8.43
CA LEU A 961 9.81 -25.05 8.85
C LEU A 961 8.85 -25.19 10.03
N LEU A 962 7.84 -26.04 9.92
CA LEU A 962 6.80 -26.21 10.95
C LEU A 962 7.36 -26.86 12.23
N ALA A 963 8.37 -27.70 12.11
CA ALA A 963 9.07 -28.31 13.27
C ALA A 963 9.74 -27.28 14.20
N ALA A 964 10.02 -26.06 13.74
CA ALA A 964 10.51 -24.96 14.57
C ALA A 964 9.46 -24.57 15.63
N ASP A 965 8.19 -24.83 15.37
CA ASP A 965 7.06 -24.55 16.26
C ASP A 965 7.11 -23.12 16.81
N GLN A 966 7.21 -22.15 15.90
CA GLN A 966 7.27 -20.72 16.20
C GLN A 966 6.00 -20.02 15.67
N LEU A 967 5.36 -19.27 16.56
CA LEU A 967 4.11 -18.62 16.24
C LEU A 967 4.00 -17.25 16.91
N CYS A 968 3.35 -16.31 16.24
CA CYS A 968 2.88 -15.07 16.84
C CYS A 968 1.51 -14.72 16.25
N VAL A 969 0.61 -14.28 17.11
CA VAL A 969 -0.74 -13.84 16.72
C VAL A 969 -0.99 -12.44 17.26
N ILE A 970 -1.52 -11.57 16.40
CA ILE A 970 -2.03 -10.25 16.79
C ILE A 970 -3.52 -10.24 16.45
N GLY A 971 -4.40 -9.92 17.41
CA GLY A 971 -5.83 -9.91 17.09
C GLY A 971 -6.77 -9.86 18.27
N SER A 972 -7.95 -10.41 18.09
CA SER A 972 -9.06 -10.38 19.04
C SER A 972 -8.67 -10.85 20.43
N GLU A 973 -8.89 -10.00 21.43
CA GLU A 973 -8.69 -10.30 22.84
C GLU A 973 -9.40 -11.59 23.25
N GLU A 974 -10.66 -11.76 22.83
CA GLU A 974 -11.49 -12.92 23.16
C GLU A 974 -10.91 -14.23 22.59
N LYS A 975 -10.55 -14.22 21.30
CA LYS A 975 -10.04 -15.44 20.63
C LYS A 975 -8.67 -15.85 21.13
N ILE A 976 -7.78 -14.89 21.38
CA ILE A 976 -6.45 -15.16 21.94
C ILE A 976 -6.57 -15.70 23.37
N GLU A 977 -7.46 -15.13 24.20
CA GLU A 977 -7.68 -15.61 25.57
C GLU A 977 -8.33 -17.01 25.60
N ALA A 978 -9.27 -17.28 24.68
CA ALA A 978 -9.90 -18.59 24.54
C ALA A 978 -8.90 -19.68 24.13
N GLN A 979 -7.86 -19.33 23.37
CA GLN A 979 -6.81 -20.23 22.86
C GLN A 979 -5.45 -20.02 23.57
N LYS A 980 -5.44 -19.47 24.78
CA LYS A 980 -4.21 -19.09 25.51
C LYS A 980 -3.21 -20.23 25.69
N GLU A 981 -3.65 -21.45 25.73
CA GLU A 981 -2.80 -22.66 25.83
C GLU A 981 -1.83 -22.82 24.63
N MET A 982 -2.18 -22.19 23.50
CA MET A 982 -1.36 -22.19 22.28
C MET A 982 -0.10 -21.33 22.44
N PHE A 983 -0.11 -20.38 23.36
CA PHE A 983 0.94 -19.38 23.55
C PHE A 983 1.81 -19.64 24.74
N GLY A 984 3.09 -19.31 24.64
CA GLY A 984 3.99 -19.22 25.79
C GLY A 984 3.74 -17.96 26.61
N GLU A 985 3.32 -16.88 25.95
CA GLU A 985 3.01 -15.59 26.58
C GLU A 985 1.79 -14.95 25.90
N VAL A 986 0.88 -14.37 26.67
CA VAL A 986 -0.24 -13.56 26.19
C VAL A 986 -0.11 -12.16 26.78
N LYS A 987 -0.20 -11.12 25.92
CA LYS A 987 0.01 -9.72 26.28
C LYS A 987 -1.00 -8.82 25.55
N THR A 988 -1.28 -7.66 26.11
CA THR A 988 -1.93 -6.57 25.38
C THR A 988 -0.86 -5.86 24.54
N LEU A 989 -1.17 -5.53 23.30
CA LEU A 989 -0.18 -4.94 22.38
C LEU A 989 0.09 -3.46 22.70
N PHE A 990 -0.97 -2.68 22.99
CA PHE A 990 -0.93 -1.22 23.18
C PHE A 990 -1.07 -0.77 24.63
#